data_1265fee7b8b500b4184682fa919f5ab5
#
_entry.id   1265fee7b8b500b4184682fa919f5ab5
#
_cell.length_a   1.000
_cell.length_b   1.000
_cell.length_c   1.000
_cell.angle_alpha   90.00
_cell.angle_beta   90.00
_cell.angle_gamma   90.00
#
_symmetry.space_group_name_H-M   'P 1'
#
loop_
_entity.id
_entity.type
_entity.pdbx_description
1 polymer ?
#
loop_
_entity_poly.entity_id
_entity_poly.type
_entity_poly.pdbx_seq_one_letter_code
_entity_poly.pdbx_strand_id
1 'polypeptide(L)'
;MKKIFAVMLGVALFGCRDDTTEFSFTPDPEEESPTPTIFETQIGGVTLQGLKEPISPVVPSSVAASSVVSSFSETVQGTNLVTIESFKGIPYAYSGDSSTEAFFFGKPNRFEHSVMLPLAKAAVEDNSFTDFGNICPQPDSSEYSETCLYLNIWRPNNTSANDKLPVYVYIHSGTFETGSGNLPNIIPDVAVAQSSMGNNPFIAVTFNYRLGLLGKLWVEDKGNTKGGNFAIGDQKRALEWVNQHIGDFGGDSANVTVFGQGAGATSINALQQTTTGDREANDNVAGNFFNRAIMQSLPLGLSFESYAAAKNQYDTLKTAKATLYPDLTINQLTVEQVLELQKQVKAEITGRLFGLPDQTIENMVSDILGWIDDGDDIQSIVAKLSFYYALDIASIEPRAKLLPFAPYIESHKEIFKPSYPGYHVTSPAHEAPLKVPSIIGFNNNETDGYIAELKLLFLINVELLPGVKLIDIVLFLIGDSNDIRDLPNIPDLPAYTLISSILFADRLTDTPLRLDDFAPSTTPTTLEGIKEDLGKFNQLNNQLLYKCAVRDYAKTVTHDVAPTLYHFDYEASFNNQLLDGSIFDTIGNLACFGGKACNQAEIPFVFNRLYNQDGKKIAPNEGDLLLMGEVSRFWFSDDLFNPEYRYQENLDNVLMISNNSADDGGEINTNLTEWDATMNKGIDTETLDGICDALY
;
A
#
# COMPACT_ATOMS: atom_id res chain seq x y z
N MET A 1 -26.28 -17.33 10.79
CA MET A 1 -25.68 -17.31 9.45
C MET A 1 -26.72 -17.42 8.32
N LYS A 2 -27.53 -18.47 8.16
CA LYS A 2 -28.53 -18.54 7.07
C LYS A 2 -29.66 -17.49 7.09
N LYS A 3 -30.00 -16.90 8.22
CA LYS A 3 -31.01 -15.83 8.32
C LYS A 3 -30.44 -14.43 8.03
N ILE A 4 -29.17 -14.21 8.30
CA ILE A 4 -28.45 -12.95 7.98
C ILE A 4 -28.33 -12.76 6.46
N PHE A 5 -28.10 -13.84 5.72
CA PHE A 5 -28.08 -13.81 4.23
C PHE A 5 -29.44 -13.44 3.62
N ALA A 6 -30.54 -13.80 4.25
CA ALA A 6 -31.89 -13.50 3.76
C ALA A 6 -32.30 -12.02 3.98
N VAL A 7 -31.74 -11.34 4.99
CA VAL A 7 -32.06 -9.93 5.30
C VAL A 7 -31.25 -9.00 4.39
N MET A 8 -29.99 -9.32 4.07
CA MET A 8 -29.20 -8.53 3.10
C MET A 8 -29.76 -8.64 1.67
N LEU A 9 -30.33 -9.77 1.29
CA LEU A 9 -31.01 -9.91 -0.01
C LEU A 9 -32.34 -9.14 -0.07
N GLY A 10 -33.00 -8.91 1.07
CA GLY A 10 -34.27 -8.19 1.17
C GLY A 10 -34.16 -6.67 1.03
N VAL A 11 -33.04 -6.07 1.41
CA VAL A 11 -32.82 -4.60 1.32
C VAL A 11 -32.41 -4.19 -0.10
N ALA A 12 -31.78 -5.09 -0.87
CA ALA A 12 -31.43 -4.84 -2.28
C ALA A 12 -32.62 -4.96 -3.25
N LEU A 13 -33.79 -5.48 -2.80
CA LEU A 13 -34.91 -5.78 -3.69
C LEU A 13 -36.09 -4.80 -3.63
N PHE A 14 -36.03 -3.74 -2.80
CA PHE A 14 -37.14 -2.77 -2.68
C PHE A 14 -36.93 -1.44 -3.42
N GLY A 15 -36.07 -1.37 -4.41
CA GLY A 15 -35.76 -0.14 -5.16
C GLY A 15 -35.99 -0.20 -6.68
N CYS A 16 -36.55 -1.25 -7.26
CA CYS A 16 -36.83 -1.29 -8.69
C CYS A 16 -38.33 -1.44 -8.99
N ARG A 17 -38.82 -0.49 -9.74
CA ARG A 17 -40.15 -0.39 -10.33
C ARG A 17 -40.29 -1.44 -11.45
N ASP A 18 -41.42 -2.15 -11.49
CA ASP A 18 -41.78 -3.12 -12.51
C ASP A 18 -41.71 -2.53 -13.92
N ASP A 19 -40.85 -3.09 -14.74
CA ASP A 19 -41.05 -3.22 -16.18
C ASP A 19 -40.43 -4.56 -16.60
N THR A 20 -41.34 -5.54 -16.84
CA THR A 20 -41.01 -6.87 -17.30
C THR A 20 -40.67 -6.85 -18.80
N THR A 21 -39.38 -6.74 -19.10
CA THR A 21 -38.85 -7.31 -20.35
C THR A 21 -37.82 -8.37 -19.99
N GLU A 22 -38.13 -9.63 -20.24
CA GLU A 22 -37.16 -10.73 -20.17
C GLU A 22 -35.99 -10.45 -21.10
N PHE A 23 -34.90 -9.98 -20.57
CA PHE A 23 -33.61 -10.03 -21.26
C PHE A 23 -33.07 -11.46 -21.13
N SER A 24 -33.22 -12.24 -22.19
CA SER A 24 -32.45 -13.47 -22.35
C SER A 24 -31.01 -13.10 -22.66
N PHE A 25 -30.14 -13.19 -21.65
CA PHE A 25 -28.69 -13.14 -21.84
C PHE A 25 -28.27 -14.44 -22.55
N THR A 26 -28.13 -14.40 -23.87
CA THR A 26 -27.26 -15.35 -24.55
C THR A 26 -25.84 -14.88 -24.29
N PRO A 27 -24.98 -15.65 -23.61
CA PRO A 27 -23.57 -15.30 -23.54
C PRO A 27 -23.08 -15.18 -24.99
N ASP A 28 -22.46 -14.05 -25.32
CA ASP A 28 -21.67 -13.95 -26.53
C ASP A 28 -20.70 -15.14 -26.55
N PRO A 29 -20.50 -15.80 -27.68
CA PRO A 29 -19.48 -16.82 -27.80
C PRO A 29 -18.17 -16.17 -27.36
N GLU A 30 -17.52 -16.75 -26.35
CA GLU A 30 -16.17 -16.36 -25.92
C GLU A 30 -15.31 -16.31 -27.19
N GLU A 31 -14.96 -15.11 -27.65
CA GLU A 31 -13.90 -14.96 -28.65
C GLU A 31 -12.67 -15.63 -28.06
N GLU A 32 -12.24 -16.74 -28.66
CA GLU A 32 -11.02 -17.43 -28.24
C GLU A 32 -9.88 -16.41 -28.33
N SER A 33 -9.47 -15.89 -27.16
CA SER A 33 -8.30 -15.04 -27.07
C SER A 33 -7.12 -15.84 -27.63
N PRO A 34 -6.35 -15.28 -28.57
CA PRO A 34 -5.25 -16.00 -29.18
C PRO A 34 -4.26 -16.44 -28.10
N THR A 35 -3.90 -17.72 -28.15
CA THR A 35 -3.06 -18.34 -27.13
C THR A 35 -1.61 -17.84 -27.20
N PRO A 36 -0.97 -17.53 -26.05
CA PRO A 36 0.46 -17.24 -26.01
C PRO A 36 1.30 -18.35 -26.64
N THR A 37 2.42 -17.98 -27.27
CA THR A 37 3.32 -18.94 -27.89
C THR A 37 4.72 -18.85 -27.27
N ILE A 38 5.33 -20.02 -26.98
CA ILE A 38 6.71 -20.10 -26.48
C ILE A 38 7.66 -19.72 -27.61
N PHE A 39 8.69 -18.92 -27.27
CA PHE A 39 9.80 -18.61 -28.17
C PHE A 39 11.13 -18.71 -27.45
N GLU A 40 12.19 -18.96 -28.20
CA GLU A 40 13.56 -18.98 -27.71
C GLU A 40 14.32 -17.75 -28.17
N THR A 41 15.17 -17.21 -27.31
CA THR A 41 15.99 -16.06 -27.62
C THR A 41 17.31 -16.09 -26.87
N GLN A 42 18.33 -15.38 -27.39
CA GLN A 42 19.61 -15.21 -26.72
C GLN A 42 19.61 -13.93 -25.90
N ILE A 43 19.82 -14.04 -24.60
CA ILE A 43 19.86 -12.91 -23.68
C ILE A 43 21.07 -13.08 -22.75
N GLY A 44 21.95 -12.06 -22.71
CA GLY A 44 23.15 -12.11 -21.86
C GLY A 44 24.06 -13.31 -22.12
N GLY A 45 24.05 -13.85 -23.33
CA GLY A 45 24.87 -15.03 -23.72
C GLY A 45 24.26 -16.39 -23.33
N VAL A 46 23.04 -16.42 -22.80
CA VAL A 46 22.30 -17.66 -22.49
C VAL A 46 21.03 -17.77 -23.33
N THR A 47 20.60 -19.01 -23.62
CA THR A 47 19.35 -19.26 -24.34
C THR A 47 18.22 -19.31 -23.32
N LEU A 48 17.20 -18.45 -23.48
CA LEU A 48 16.01 -18.40 -22.63
C LEU A 48 14.76 -18.70 -23.46
N GLN A 49 13.77 -19.31 -22.82
CA GLN A 49 12.42 -19.44 -23.33
C GLN A 49 11.53 -18.39 -22.64
N GLY A 50 10.71 -17.70 -23.43
CA GLY A 50 9.70 -16.75 -22.97
C GLY A 50 8.40 -16.92 -23.72
N LEU A 51 7.44 -16.05 -23.47
CA LEU A 51 6.13 -16.04 -24.13
C LEU A 51 6.01 -14.85 -25.08
N LYS A 52 5.46 -15.09 -26.28
CA LYS A 52 4.85 -14.07 -27.13
C LYS A 52 3.37 -14.03 -26.82
N GLU A 53 2.94 -12.92 -26.24
CA GLU A 53 1.57 -12.71 -25.77
C GLU A 53 0.86 -11.72 -26.71
N PRO A 54 -0.19 -12.15 -27.43
CA PRO A 54 -1.02 -11.24 -28.21
C PRO A 54 -2.00 -10.54 -27.25
N ILE A 55 -1.86 -9.23 -27.11
CA ILE A 55 -2.66 -8.39 -26.23
C ILE A 55 -3.60 -7.51 -27.07
N SER A 56 -4.84 -7.41 -26.67
CA SER A 56 -5.79 -6.43 -27.20
C SER A 56 -5.81 -5.21 -26.27
N PRO A 57 -5.15 -4.10 -26.63
CA PRO A 57 -5.25 -2.88 -25.86
C PRO A 57 -6.70 -2.37 -25.94
N VAL A 58 -7.26 -2.01 -24.79
CA VAL A 58 -8.61 -1.43 -24.75
C VAL A 58 -8.50 0.01 -25.24
N VAL A 59 -8.95 0.27 -26.47
CA VAL A 59 -9.07 1.62 -27.03
C VAL A 59 -10.55 1.91 -27.20
N PRO A 60 -11.13 2.91 -26.52
CA PRO A 60 -12.52 3.29 -26.71
C PRO A 60 -12.79 3.73 -28.15
N SER A 61 -13.94 3.35 -28.69
CA SER A 61 -14.34 3.67 -30.06
C SER A 61 -14.51 5.17 -30.33
N SER A 62 -14.70 6.00 -29.32
CA SER A 62 -14.84 7.46 -29.41
C SER A 62 -13.52 8.22 -29.60
N VAL A 63 -12.37 7.61 -29.26
CA VAL A 63 -11.04 8.24 -29.41
C VAL A 63 -10.67 8.48 -30.88
N ALA A 64 -11.33 7.79 -31.82
CA ALA A 64 -11.16 8.01 -33.27
C ALA A 64 -11.61 9.42 -33.77
N ALA A 65 -12.21 10.25 -32.91
CA ALA A 65 -12.83 11.53 -33.33
C ALA A 65 -12.21 12.80 -32.72
N SER A 66 -11.31 12.72 -31.75
CA SER A 66 -10.74 13.95 -31.14
C SER A 66 -9.41 14.36 -31.77
N SER A 67 -9.22 15.67 -31.96
CA SER A 67 -8.08 16.28 -32.67
C SER A 67 -6.72 16.14 -31.97
N VAL A 68 -6.65 15.60 -30.77
CA VAL A 68 -5.41 15.31 -30.02
C VAL A 68 -4.86 13.94 -30.44
N VAL A 69 -5.66 13.09 -31.06
CA VAL A 69 -5.30 11.74 -31.50
C VAL A 69 -5.11 11.67 -33.03
N SER A 70 -4.79 12.76 -33.68
CA SER A 70 -4.56 12.79 -35.13
C SER A 70 -3.37 11.93 -35.62
N SER A 71 -2.59 11.32 -34.72
CA SER A 71 -1.61 10.29 -35.05
C SER A 71 -2.14 8.84 -34.94
N PHE A 72 -3.40 8.65 -34.49
CA PHE A 72 -4.05 7.33 -34.33
C PHE A 72 -5.18 7.09 -35.34
N SER A 73 -5.28 7.94 -36.37
CA SER A 73 -6.27 7.77 -37.44
C SER A 73 -5.82 6.67 -38.39
N GLU A 74 -6.26 5.44 -38.14
CA GLU A 74 -6.80 4.56 -39.16
C GLU A 74 -7.34 3.27 -38.54
N THR A 75 -8.69 3.12 -38.67
CA THR A 75 -9.46 1.87 -38.58
C THR A 75 -9.45 1.05 -37.27
N VAL A 76 -10.30 1.44 -36.33
CA VAL A 76 -10.79 0.50 -35.30
C VAL A 76 -12.05 -0.20 -35.81
N GLN A 77 -11.87 -1.12 -36.75
CA GLN A 77 -12.77 -2.23 -37.06
C GLN A 77 -11.91 -3.44 -37.42
N GLY A 78 -11.31 -4.04 -36.39
CA GLY A 78 -10.48 -5.22 -36.44
C GLY A 78 -9.72 -5.33 -35.13
N THR A 79 -9.63 -6.51 -34.55
CA THR A 79 -8.85 -6.83 -33.37
C THR A 79 -7.36 -6.51 -33.63
N ASN A 80 -6.94 -5.29 -33.36
CA ASN A 80 -5.52 -4.92 -33.47
C ASN A 80 -4.77 -5.52 -32.28
N LEU A 81 -4.48 -6.81 -32.37
CA LEU A 81 -3.64 -7.50 -31.41
C LEU A 81 -2.22 -7.00 -31.52
N VAL A 82 -1.67 -6.53 -30.41
CA VAL A 82 -0.26 -6.18 -30.27
C VAL A 82 0.46 -7.35 -29.58
N THR A 83 1.48 -7.88 -30.23
CA THR A 83 2.31 -8.92 -29.60
C THR A 83 3.37 -8.27 -28.73
N ILE A 84 3.49 -8.74 -27.50
CA ILE A 84 4.56 -8.41 -26.57
C ILE A 84 5.35 -9.67 -26.22
N GLU A 85 6.51 -9.51 -25.61
CA GLU A 85 7.32 -10.61 -25.08
C GLU A 85 7.33 -10.54 -23.56
N SER A 86 7.19 -11.70 -22.89
CA SER A 86 7.32 -11.79 -21.44
C SER A 86 8.24 -12.93 -21.02
N PHE A 87 8.90 -12.73 -19.88
CA PHE A 87 9.72 -13.70 -19.18
C PHE A 87 9.27 -13.70 -17.72
N LYS A 88 8.71 -14.81 -17.25
CA LYS A 88 8.07 -14.94 -15.94
C LYS A 88 8.83 -15.92 -15.06
N GLY A 89 8.89 -15.65 -13.76
CA GLY A 89 9.51 -16.56 -12.78
C GLY A 89 11.03 -16.62 -12.85
N ILE A 90 11.71 -15.53 -13.21
CA ILE A 90 13.18 -15.46 -13.17
C ILE A 90 13.63 -15.32 -11.72
N PRO A 91 14.40 -16.30 -11.16
CA PRO A 91 14.94 -16.16 -9.82
C PRO A 91 16.05 -15.10 -9.81
N TYR A 92 15.87 -14.04 -9.01
CA TYR A 92 16.82 -12.92 -8.95
C TYR A 92 17.73 -12.98 -7.73
N ALA A 93 17.33 -13.71 -6.70
CA ALA A 93 18.09 -13.83 -5.45
C ALA A 93 17.73 -15.11 -4.69
N TYR A 94 18.54 -15.43 -3.71
CA TYR A 94 18.30 -16.53 -2.77
C TYR A 94 18.74 -16.11 -1.37
N SER A 95 18.16 -16.75 -0.35
CA SER A 95 18.63 -16.62 1.02
C SER A 95 19.35 -17.90 1.42
N GLY A 96 20.64 -17.81 1.80
CA GLY A 96 21.43 -18.96 2.22
C GLY A 96 22.90 -18.92 1.85
N ASP A 97 23.67 -19.92 2.31
CA ASP A 97 25.09 -20.06 2.02
C ASP A 97 25.31 -20.54 0.58
N SER A 98 26.02 -19.73 -0.20
CA SER A 98 26.37 -20.02 -1.60
C SER A 98 27.32 -21.22 -1.79
N SER A 99 27.79 -21.81 -0.71
CA SER A 99 28.82 -22.87 -0.75
C SER A 99 28.28 -24.29 -0.99
N THR A 100 26.95 -24.48 -1.03
CA THR A 100 26.34 -25.79 -1.20
C THR A 100 25.52 -25.91 -2.47
N GLU A 101 25.62 -27.07 -3.17
CA GLU A 101 24.74 -27.45 -4.30
C GLU A 101 23.24 -27.51 -3.92
N ALA A 102 22.91 -27.34 -2.64
CA ALA A 102 21.55 -27.19 -2.10
C ALA A 102 20.88 -25.85 -2.45
N PHE A 103 21.51 -25.06 -3.28
CA PHE A 103 21.18 -23.70 -3.68
C PHE A 103 19.76 -23.52 -4.23
N PHE A 104 19.25 -24.50 -4.99
CA PHE A 104 17.91 -24.47 -5.59
C PHE A 104 16.90 -25.37 -4.89
N PHE A 105 17.34 -26.33 -4.10
CA PHE A 105 16.50 -27.36 -3.48
C PHE A 105 16.63 -27.41 -1.96
N GLY A 106 17.51 -26.58 -1.36
CA GLY A 106 17.69 -26.52 0.08
C GLY A 106 16.66 -25.60 0.72
N LYS A 107 16.33 -25.84 2.00
CA LYS A 107 15.52 -24.92 2.79
C LYS A 107 16.26 -23.58 2.88
N PRO A 108 15.64 -22.45 2.46
CA PRO A 108 16.29 -21.14 2.54
C PRO A 108 16.63 -20.80 4.00
N ASN A 109 17.77 -20.13 4.21
CA ASN A 109 18.13 -19.61 5.52
C ASN A 109 17.20 -18.45 5.85
N ARG A 110 16.30 -18.68 6.78
CA ARG A 110 15.43 -17.63 7.31
C ARG A 110 16.26 -16.60 8.05
N PHE A 111 15.78 -15.37 8.06
CA PHE A 111 16.35 -14.26 8.84
C PHE A 111 17.80 -13.92 8.48
N GLU A 112 18.15 -14.15 7.23
CA GLU A 112 19.39 -13.70 6.59
C GLU A 112 19.06 -12.87 5.35
N HIS A 113 19.92 -11.90 5.02
CA HIS A 113 19.78 -11.12 3.78
C HIS A 113 20.05 -11.99 2.56
N SER A 114 19.22 -11.79 1.54
CA SER A 114 19.38 -12.47 0.27
C SER A 114 20.65 -12.03 -0.47
N VAL A 115 21.12 -12.91 -1.35
CA VAL A 115 22.25 -12.69 -2.25
C VAL A 115 21.72 -12.71 -3.68
N MET A 116 22.15 -11.78 -4.52
CA MET A 116 21.73 -11.69 -5.91
C MET A 116 22.17 -12.95 -6.68
N LEU A 117 21.27 -13.47 -7.52
CA LEU A 117 21.51 -14.61 -8.40
C LEU A 117 21.71 -14.13 -9.83
N PRO A 118 22.91 -14.25 -10.42
CA PRO A 118 23.14 -13.89 -11.81
C PRO A 118 22.30 -14.70 -12.80
N LEU A 119 21.80 -14.04 -13.86
CA LEU A 119 20.97 -14.66 -14.90
C LEU A 119 21.58 -15.95 -15.48
N ALA A 120 22.88 -15.95 -15.74
CA ALA A 120 23.56 -17.12 -16.28
C ALA A 120 23.52 -18.35 -15.37
N LYS A 121 23.47 -18.15 -14.03
CA LYS A 121 23.29 -19.25 -13.07
C LYS A 121 21.85 -19.74 -13.04
N ALA A 122 20.89 -18.83 -13.05
CA ALA A 122 19.46 -19.16 -13.10
C ALA A 122 19.15 -20.00 -14.34
N ALA A 123 19.62 -19.59 -15.52
CA ALA A 123 19.38 -20.25 -16.80
C ALA A 123 20.04 -21.64 -16.96
N VAL A 124 21.03 -21.98 -16.14
CA VAL A 124 21.62 -23.36 -16.12
C VAL A 124 20.69 -24.37 -15.49
N GLU A 125 19.92 -23.94 -14.48
CA GLU A 125 19.00 -24.81 -13.74
C GLU A 125 17.66 -24.93 -14.48
N ASP A 126 17.11 -23.80 -14.92
CA ASP A 126 15.90 -23.73 -15.73
C ASP A 126 16.00 -22.52 -16.66
N ASN A 127 15.82 -22.73 -17.95
CA ASN A 127 15.80 -21.67 -18.94
C ASN A 127 14.38 -21.35 -19.47
N SER A 128 13.35 -21.99 -18.92
CA SER A 128 11.96 -21.77 -19.27
C SER A 128 11.31 -20.74 -18.34
N PHE A 129 11.20 -19.51 -18.80
CA PHE A 129 10.58 -18.42 -18.06
C PHE A 129 9.20 -18.08 -18.63
N THR A 130 8.33 -19.09 -18.67
CA THR A 130 6.96 -19.00 -19.21
C THR A 130 5.90 -18.88 -18.13
N ASP A 131 6.20 -19.29 -16.92
CA ASP A 131 5.26 -19.34 -15.80
C ASP A 131 5.76 -18.50 -14.62
N PHE A 132 4.82 -17.94 -13.85
CA PHE A 132 5.19 -17.20 -12.64
C PHE A 132 5.84 -18.13 -11.61
N GLY A 133 6.86 -17.62 -10.91
CA GLY A 133 7.42 -18.30 -9.76
C GLY A 133 6.48 -18.28 -8.55
N ASN A 134 6.81 -19.06 -7.53
CA ASN A 134 6.05 -19.13 -6.28
C ASN A 134 5.92 -17.76 -5.62
N ILE A 135 4.77 -17.49 -5.00
CA ILE A 135 4.59 -16.33 -4.13
C ILE A 135 5.24 -16.58 -2.77
N CYS A 136 5.57 -15.51 -2.06
CA CYS A 136 6.15 -15.61 -0.72
C CYS A 136 5.09 -15.99 0.32
N PRO A 137 5.50 -16.67 1.42
CA PRO A 137 4.59 -17.07 2.49
C PRO A 137 3.82 -15.90 3.03
N GLN A 138 2.49 -16.04 3.09
CA GLN A 138 1.56 -14.99 3.50
C GLN A 138 0.27 -15.60 4.04
N PRO A 139 -0.51 -14.88 4.89
CA PRO A 139 -1.81 -15.32 5.33
C PRO A 139 -2.78 -15.56 4.15
N ASP A 140 -3.79 -16.40 4.39
CA ASP A 140 -4.94 -16.62 3.50
C ASP A 140 -4.61 -17.18 2.09
N SER A 141 -3.38 -17.64 1.88
CA SER A 141 -2.95 -18.38 0.69
C SER A 141 -2.51 -19.80 1.06
N SER A 142 -2.75 -20.75 0.19
CA SER A 142 -2.24 -22.12 0.28
C SER A 142 -1.10 -22.42 -0.72
N GLU A 143 -0.87 -21.51 -1.66
CA GLU A 143 0.09 -21.68 -2.76
C GLU A 143 1.28 -20.73 -2.60
N TYR A 144 2.15 -21.01 -1.63
CA TYR A 144 3.35 -20.22 -1.37
C TYR A 144 4.59 -21.11 -1.17
N SER A 145 5.75 -20.49 -1.26
CA SER A 145 7.04 -21.13 -0.94
C SER A 145 8.00 -20.13 -0.31
N GLU A 146 8.91 -20.60 0.54
CA GLU A 146 10.03 -19.75 0.99
C GLU A 146 11.03 -19.49 -0.15
N THR A 147 11.04 -20.32 -1.20
CA THR A 147 11.74 -20.03 -2.45
C THR A 147 10.81 -19.21 -3.33
N CYS A 148 10.80 -17.90 -3.13
CA CYS A 148 9.83 -16.99 -3.73
C CYS A 148 10.43 -15.73 -4.37
N LEU A 149 11.76 -15.58 -4.34
CA LEU A 149 12.42 -14.37 -4.84
C LEU A 149 12.56 -14.41 -6.36
N TYR A 150 11.43 -14.23 -7.04
CA TYR A 150 11.31 -14.22 -8.49
C TYR A 150 10.90 -12.85 -9.00
N LEU A 151 11.35 -12.52 -10.22
CA LEU A 151 10.91 -11.36 -10.97
C LEU A 151 10.34 -11.77 -12.32
N ASN A 152 9.60 -10.85 -12.94
CA ASN A 152 8.95 -11.02 -14.22
C ASN A 152 9.24 -9.79 -15.09
N ILE A 153 9.39 -9.98 -16.39
CA ILE A 153 9.71 -8.93 -17.36
C ILE A 153 8.70 -8.96 -18.51
N TRP A 154 8.20 -7.81 -18.90
CA TRP A 154 7.42 -7.60 -20.13
C TRP A 154 8.08 -6.54 -20.99
N ARG A 155 8.17 -6.80 -22.29
CA ARG A 155 8.81 -5.90 -23.24
C ARG A 155 8.10 -5.90 -24.58
N PRO A 156 8.25 -4.86 -25.42
CA PRO A 156 7.76 -4.87 -26.80
C PRO A 156 8.33 -6.06 -27.58
N ASN A 157 7.56 -6.56 -28.54
CA ASN A 157 7.98 -7.66 -29.40
C ASN A 157 9.23 -7.29 -30.21
N ASN A 158 10.14 -8.26 -30.36
CA ASN A 158 11.41 -8.11 -31.08
C ASN A 158 12.38 -7.06 -30.46
N THR A 159 12.25 -6.74 -29.17
CA THR A 159 13.20 -5.86 -28.48
C THR A 159 14.60 -6.48 -28.48
N SER A 160 15.59 -5.68 -28.82
CA SER A 160 17.01 -6.04 -28.82
C SER A 160 17.80 -5.33 -27.71
N ALA A 161 18.97 -5.86 -27.34
CA ALA A 161 19.85 -5.24 -26.35
C ALA A 161 20.32 -3.81 -26.71
N ASN A 162 20.18 -3.40 -27.98
CA ASN A 162 20.59 -2.08 -28.45
C ASN A 162 19.50 -1.01 -28.31
N ASP A 163 18.25 -1.39 -28.02
CA ASP A 163 17.11 -0.46 -28.05
C ASP A 163 17.11 0.50 -26.85
N LYS A 164 17.68 0.08 -25.71
CA LYS A 164 17.84 0.89 -24.51
C LYS A 164 16.54 1.58 -24.08
N LEU A 165 15.48 0.79 -23.94
CA LEU A 165 14.17 1.28 -23.55
C LEU A 165 14.15 1.72 -22.09
N PRO A 166 13.34 2.73 -21.72
CA PRO A 166 13.04 3.02 -20.32
C PRO A 166 12.56 1.78 -19.57
N VAL A 167 12.90 1.66 -18.29
CA VAL A 167 12.55 0.52 -17.46
C VAL A 167 11.70 0.99 -16.29
N TYR A 168 10.53 0.35 -16.08
CA TYR A 168 9.66 0.61 -14.94
C TYR A 168 9.59 -0.63 -14.07
N VAL A 169 9.98 -0.49 -12.80
CA VAL A 169 10.04 -1.58 -11.82
C VAL A 169 8.97 -1.35 -10.75
N TYR A 170 8.00 -2.24 -10.66
CA TYR A 170 6.91 -2.14 -9.70
C TYR A 170 7.19 -2.92 -8.41
N ILE A 171 6.99 -2.26 -7.26
CA ILE A 171 7.02 -2.86 -5.92
C ILE A 171 5.58 -2.97 -5.42
N HIS A 172 5.11 -4.20 -5.22
CA HIS A 172 3.72 -4.45 -4.84
C HIS A 172 3.39 -3.98 -3.43
N SER A 173 2.11 -3.73 -3.18
CA SER A 173 1.50 -3.38 -1.90
C SER A 173 1.22 -4.63 -1.03
N GLY A 174 0.34 -4.48 -0.04
CA GLY A 174 -0.12 -5.57 0.85
C GLY A 174 0.39 -5.44 2.26
N THR A 175 0.62 -4.22 2.76
CA THR A 175 0.99 -3.90 4.16
C THR A 175 2.23 -4.64 4.68
N PHE A 176 3.11 -5.10 3.78
CA PHE A 176 4.25 -5.99 4.07
C PHE A 176 3.87 -7.40 4.55
N GLU A 177 2.59 -7.76 4.50
CA GLU A 177 2.08 -9.07 4.95
C GLU A 177 1.59 -9.95 3.80
N THR A 178 1.10 -9.33 2.73
CA THR A 178 0.49 -10.01 1.58
C THR A 178 0.97 -9.40 0.27
N GLY A 179 0.57 -10.00 -0.83
CA GLY A 179 0.86 -9.51 -2.17
C GLY A 179 1.95 -10.30 -2.90
N SER A 180 2.11 -9.99 -4.17
CA SER A 180 3.11 -10.61 -5.04
C SER A 180 3.26 -9.81 -6.34
N GLY A 181 4.32 -10.07 -7.09
CA GLY A 181 4.57 -9.47 -8.40
C GLY A 181 3.72 -10.04 -9.54
N ASN A 182 2.82 -10.98 -9.25
CA ASN A 182 1.93 -11.61 -10.23
C ASN A 182 0.44 -11.40 -9.95
N LEU A 183 0.08 -10.42 -9.10
CA LEU A 183 -1.31 -10.08 -8.87
C LEU A 183 -2.00 -9.64 -10.16
N PRO A 184 -3.23 -10.09 -10.45
CA PRO A 184 -3.90 -9.86 -11.73
C PRO A 184 -4.08 -8.38 -12.11
N ASN A 185 -4.27 -7.49 -11.14
CA ASN A 185 -4.48 -6.06 -11.36
C ASN A 185 -3.21 -5.26 -11.66
N ILE A 186 -2.02 -5.84 -11.45
CA ILE A 186 -0.72 -5.17 -11.66
C ILE A 186 0.12 -5.80 -12.78
N ILE A 187 -0.42 -6.72 -13.55
CA ILE A 187 0.25 -7.25 -14.74
C ILE A 187 0.34 -6.14 -15.79
N PRO A 188 1.54 -5.74 -16.23
CA PRO A 188 1.74 -4.56 -17.06
C PRO A 188 1.60 -4.82 -18.57
N ASP A 189 1.08 -5.97 -18.97
CA ASP A 189 1.00 -6.43 -20.36
C ASP A 189 0.25 -5.45 -21.26
N VAL A 190 -0.92 -4.93 -20.81
CA VAL A 190 -1.71 -3.96 -21.55
C VAL A 190 -0.99 -2.63 -21.69
N ALA A 191 -0.36 -2.14 -20.62
CA ALA A 191 0.42 -0.89 -20.64
C ALA A 191 1.64 -1.00 -21.59
N VAL A 192 2.36 -2.13 -21.58
CA VAL A 192 3.47 -2.39 -22.51
C VAL A 192 2.99 -2.49 -23.94
N ALA A 193 1.86 -3.19 -24.19
CA ALA A 193 1.27 -3.26 -25.53
C ALA A 193 0.83 -1.89 -26.04
N GLN A 194 0.18 -1.09 -25.19
CA GLN A 194 -0.25 0.28 -25.52
C GLN A 194 0.97 1.18 -25.84
N SER A 195 2.03 1.10 -25.06
CA SER A 195 3.27 1.87 -25.31
C SER A 195 3.94 1.52 -26.62
N SER A 196 3.82 0.25 -27.05
CA SER A 196 4.38 -0.25 -28.32
C SER A 196 3.65 0.30 -29.53
N MET A 197 2.39 0.67 -29.40
CA MET A 197 1.62 1.35 -30.46
C MET A 197 1.93 2.85 -30.53
N GLY A 198 2.33 3.43 -29.40
CA GLY A 198 2.78 4.80 -29.31
C GLY A 198 4.29 4.93 -29.63
N ASN A 199 4.82 6.13 -29.44
CA ASN A 199 6.25 6.39 -29.66
C ASN A 199 7.10 6.26 -28.38
N ASN A 200 6.53 5.71 -27.30
CA ASN A 200 7.17 5.63 -25.97
C ASN A 200 7.22 4.19 -25.44
N PRO A 201 7.82 3.23 -26.18
CA PRO A 201 7.93 1.85 -25.71
C PRO A 201 8.80 1.77 -24.45
N PHE A 202 8.45 0.88 -23.53
CA PHE A 202 9.19 0.65 -22.28
C PHE A 202 9.22 -0.84 -21.90
N ILE A 203 10.09 -1.18 -20.96
CA ILE A 203 10.14 -2.48 -20.31
C ILE A 203 9.56 -2.36 -18.91
N ALA A 204 8.66 -3.29 -18.55
CA ALA A 204 8.11 -3.39 -17.20
C ALA A 204 8.67 -4.59 -16.45
N VAL A 205 8.92 -4.42 -15.16
CA VAL A 205 9.40 -5.47 -14.26
C VAL A 205 8.53 -5.49 -13.00
N THR A 206 8.08 -6.66 -12.59
CA THR A 206 7.50 -6.91 -11.26
C THR A 206 8.30 -7.97 -10.53
N PHE A 207 8.23 -8.02 -9.21
CA PHE A 207 8.97 -9.02 -8.44
C PHE A 207 8.33 -9.28 -7.07
N ASN A 208 8.65 -10.42 -6.47
CA ASN A 208 8.28 -10.77 -5.10
C ASN A 208 9.39 -10.36 -4.12
N TYR A 209 9.02 -10.10 -2.87
CA TYR A 209 9.92 -9.93 -1.73
C TYR A 209 9.32 -10.60 -0.50
N ARG A 210 10.15 -10.99 0.47
CA ARG A 210 9.69 -11.67 1.70
C ARG A 210 8.77 -10.78 2.52
N LEU A 211 7.76 -11.39 3.14
CA LEU A 211 6.65 -10.74 3.82
C LEU A 211 6.61 -11.13 5.31
N GLY A 212 5.86 -10.34 6.08
CA GLY A 212 5.59 -10.59 7.49
C GLY A 212 6.86 -10.80 8.31
N LEU A 213 6.84 -11.77 9.21
CA LEU A 213 8.00 -12.13 10.04
C LEU A 213 9.22 -12.58 9.23
N LEU A 214 9.03 -13.15 8.03
CA LEU A 214 10.12 -13.54 7.16
C LEU A 214 10.77 -12.34 6.45
N GLY A 215 10.02 -11.25 6.29
CA GLY A 215 10.49 -9.99 5.69
C GLY A 215 11.05 -8.99 6.70
N LYS A 216 10.61 -9.07 7.97
CA LYS A 216 11.07 -8.16 9.03
C LYS A 216 11.19 -8.89 10.36
N LEU A 217 12.37 -8.87 10.92
CA LEU A 217 12.63 -9.33 12.28
C LEU A 217 13.73 -8.49 12.92
N TRP A 218 13.52 -8.00 14.14
CA TRP A 218 14.61 -7.34 14.85
C TRP A 218 15.77 -8.30 15.10
N VAL A 219 16.98 -7.88 14.75
CA VAL A 219 18.23 -8.61 14.95
C VAL A 219 19.16 -7.76 15.80
N GLU A 220 19.73 -8.38 16.86
CA GLU A 220 20.71 -7.70 17.69
C GLU A 220 21.95 -7.34 16.88
N ASP A 221 22.26 -6.04 16.83
CA ASP A 221 23.48 -5.58 16.17
C ASP A 221 24.71 -5.99 17.02
N LYS A 222 25.52 -6.86 16.45
CA LYS A 222 26.84 -7.26 17.00
C LYS A 222 28.00 -6.65 16.21
N GLY A 223 27.74 -5.57 15.46
CA GLY A 223 28.74 -4.90 14.62
C GLY A 223 29.06 -5.63 13.32
N ASN A 224 28.42 -6.76 13.05
CA ASN A 224 28.57 -7.58 11.84
C ASN A 224 27.23 -7.95 11.16
N THR A 225 26.10 -7.55 11.74
CA THR A 225 24.76 -7.83 11.20
C THR A 225 24.30 -6.68 10.32
N LYS A 226 23.60 -7.01 9.24
CA LYS A 226 23.01 -6.05 8.29
C LYS A 226 21.61 -5.58 8.70
N GLY A 227 21.26 -5.69 10.00
CA GLY A 227 19.90 -5.43 10.48
C GLY A 227 18.93 -6.56 10.09
N GLY A 228 17.64 -6.32 10.32
CA GLY A 228 16.57 -7.30 10.12
C GLY A 228 15.48 -6.87 9.13
N ASN A 229 15.73 -5.86 8.30
CA ASN A 229 14.83 -5.42 7.23
C ASN A 229 15.05 -6.26 5.95
N PHE A 230 14.73 -7.55 6.02
CA PHE A 230 15.01 -8.51 4.94
C PHE A 230 14.22 -8.21 3.68
N ALA A 231 12.97 -7.74 3.79
CA ALA A 231 12.15 -7.32 2.67
C ALA A 231 12.82 -6.19 1.85
N ILE A 232 13.34 -5.17 2.53
CA ILE A 232 14.08 -4.07 1.87
C ILE A 232 15.38 -4.60 1.26
N GLY A 233 16.05 -5.54 1.94
CA GLY A 233 17.21 -6.24 1.39
C GLY A 233 16.90 -7.01 0.10
N ASP A 234 15.77 -7.72 0.03
CA ASP A 234 15.32 -8.45 -1.16
C ASP A 234 15.01 -7.49 -2.32
N GLN A 235 14.30 -6.39 -2.04
CA GLN A 235 13.98 -5.35 -3.03
C GLN A 235 15.27 -4.70 -3.57
N LYS A 236 16.25 -4.44 -2.72
CA LYS A 236 17.59 -3.99 -3.13
C LYS A 236 18.23 -5.00 -4.09
N ARG A 237 18.13 -6.32 -3.82
CA ARG A 237 18.67 -7.37 -4.71
C ARG A 237 17.96 -7.44 -6.05
N ALA A 238 16.63 -7.25 -6.07
CA ALA A 238 15.89 -7.17 -7.33
C ALA A 238 16.36 -5.98 -8.19
N LEU A 239 16.54 -4.81 -7.57
CA LEU A 239 17.03 -3.61 -8.27
C LEU A 239 18.50 -3.75 -8.72
N GLU A 240 19.35 -4.42 -7.92
CA GLU A 240 20.71 -4.77 -8.32
C GLU A 240 20.71 -5.70 -9.53
N TRP A 241 19.83 -6.71 -9.54
CA TRP A 241 19.66 -7.61 -10.66
C TRP A 241 19.22 -6.88 -11.93
N VAL A 242 18.22 -5.99 -11.81
CA VAL A 242 17.76 -5.13 -12.92
C VAL A 242 18.92 -4.30 -13.44
N ASN A 243 19.67 -3.63 -12.58
CA ASN A 243 20.80 -2.81 -12.97
C ASN A 243 21.86 -3.60 -13.77
N GLN A 244 22.11 -4.86 -13.39
CA GLN A 244 23.12 -5.70 -14.04
C GLN A 244 22.66 -6.38 -15.33
N HIS A 245 21.37 -6.73 -15.45
CA HIS A 245 20.88 -7.65 -16.49
C HIS A 245 19.85 -7.06 -17.44
N ILE A 246 19.15 -5.95 -17.08
CA ILE A 246 18.05 -5.44 -17.90
C ILE A 246 18.52 -4.94 -19.28
N GLY A 247 19.80 -4.56 -19.39
CA GLY A 247 20.42 -4.19 -20.66
C GLY A 247 20.42 -5.32 -21.70
N ASP A 248 20.58 -6.55 -21.25
CA ASP A 248 20.50 -7.74 -22.11
C ASP A 248 19.07 -7.99 -22.64
N PHE A 249 18.06 -7.53 -21.90
CA PHE A 249 16.65 -7.56 -22.30
C PHE A 249 16.24 -6.34 -23.14
N GLY A 250 17.14 -5.42 -23.43
CA GLY A 250 16.89 -4.21 -24.22
C GLY A 250 16.53 -2.97 -23.41
N GLY A 251 16.61 -3.02 -22.08
CA GLY A 251 16.39 -1.90 -21.20
C GLY A 251 17.62 -1.00 -21.02
N ASP A 252 17.39 0.21 -20.54
CA ASP A 252 18.46 1.13 -20.13
C ASP A 252 18.56 1.14 -18.60
N SER A 253 19.62 0.53 -18.06
CA SER A 253 19.88 0.53 -16.61
C SER A 253 20.18 1.93 -16.03
N ALA A 254 20.46 2.92 -16.89
CA ALA A 254 20.60 4.32 -16.50
C ALA A 254 19.25 5.10 -16.55
N ASN A 255 18.16 4.46 -17.00
CA ASN A 255 16.82 5.05 -17.06
C ASN A 255 15.78 4.13 -16.41
N VAL A 256 15.97 3.88 -15.12
CA VAL A 256 15.09 3.03 -14.31
C VAL A 256 14.19 3.89 -13.42
N THR A 257 12.89 3.73 -13.57
CA THR A 257 11.87 4.30 -12.69
C THR A 257 11.32 3.20 -11.79
N VAL A 258 11.44 3.36 -10.47
CA VAL A 258 10.80 2.48 -9.50
C VAL A 258 9.47 3.08 -9.09
N PHE A 259 8.40 2.28 -9.12
CA PHE A 259 7.10 2.76 -8.68
C PHE A 259 6.40 1.71 -7.80
N GLY A 260 5.50 2.17 -6.93
CA GLY A 260 4.81 1.28 -6.01
C GLY A 260 3.74 1.99 -5.21
N GLN A 261 2.79 1.22 -4.70
CA GLN A 261 1.63 1.68 -3.96
C GLN A 261 1.69 1.21 -2.50
N GLY A 262 1.25 2.02 -1.55
CA GLY A 262 1.15 1.64 -0.14
C GLY A 262 2.47 1.14 0.44
N ALA A 263 2.58 -0.17 0.75
CA ALA A 263 3.82 -0.78 1.22
C ALA A 263 4.95 -0.67 0.19
N GLY A 264 4.64 -0.73 -1.12
CA GLY A 264 5.61 -0.50 -2.18
C GLY A 264 6.12 0.95 -2.19
N ALA A 265 5.25 1.93 -2.00
CA ALA A 265 5.63 3.33 -1.86
C ALA A 265 6.51 3.56 -0.61
N THR A 266 6.12 2.96 0.52
CA THR A 266 6.91 2.96 1.77
C THR A 266 8.29 2.34 1.57
N SER A 267 8.36 1.25 0.80
CA SER A 267 9.62 0.61 0.42
C SER A 267 10.51 1.53 -0.41
N ILE A 268 9.96 2.24 -1.38
CA ILE A 268 10.71 3.18 -2.22
C ILE A 268 11.28 4.33 -1.37
N ASN A 269 10.51 4.85 -0.41
CA ASN A 269 11.02 5.84 0.55
C ASN A 269 12.19 5.26 1.37
N ALA A 270 12.09 4.03 1.86
CA ALA A 270 13.19 3.34 2.54
C ALA A 270 14.41 3.13 1.63
N LEU A 271 14.20 2.77 0.36
CA LEU A 271 15.27 2.58 -0.63
C LEU A 271 15.98 3.87 -1.02
N GLN A 272 15.37 5.04 -0.85
CA GLN A 272 16.04 6.34 -1.02
C GLN A 272 17.20 6.53 -0.02
N GLN A 273 17.12 5.92 1.14
CA GLN A 273 18.14 6.00 2.19
C GLN A 273 19.02 4.73 2.31
N THR A 274 18.68 3.67 1.56
CA THR A 274 19.41 2.39 1.58
C THR A 274 20.72 2.50 0.79
N THR A 275 21.81 1.92 1.31
CA THR A 275 23.11 1.91 0.64
C THR A 275 23.28 0.72 -0.31
N THR A 276 24.05 0.89 -1.39
CA THR A 276 24.35 -0.19 -2.34
C THR A 276 25.24 -1.27 -1.74
N GLY A 277 26.21 -0.88 -0.91
CA GLY A 277 27.14 -1.80 -0.26
C GLY A 277 26.56 -2.47 0.98
N ASP A 278 27.23 -3.53 1.40
CA ASP A 278 26.86 -4.26 2.61
C ASP A 278 27.55 -3.75 3.86
N ARG A 279 28.55 -2.85 3.75
CA ARG A 279 29.32 -2.35 4.90
C ARG A 279 29.92 -0.94 4.77
N GLU A 280 30.31 -0.49 3.60
CA GLU A 280 31.14 0.73 3.46
C GLU A 280 30.81 1.60 2.22
N ALA A 281 29.84 1.23 1.41
CA ALA A 281 29.50 2.06 0.26
C ALA A 281 28.73 3.30 0.73
N ASN A 282 29.27 4.46 0.43
CA ASN A 282 28.58 5.75 0.63
C ASN A 282 27.50 6.02 -0.44
N ASP A 283 27.35 5.12 -1.40
CA ASP A 283 26.45 5.28 -2.53
C ASP A 283 25.05 4.74 -2.16
N ASN A 284 24.02 5.54 -2.38
CA ASN A 284 22.65 5.14 -2.18
C ASN A 284 22.17 4.21 -3.31
N VAL A 285 21.18 3.37 -3.03
CA VAL A 285 20.47 2.59 -4.05
C VAL A 285 19.78 3.54 -5.03
N ALA A 286 19.13 4.59 -4.53
CA ALA A 286 18.66 5.70 -5.35
C ALA A 286 19.83 6.44 -6.02
N GLY A 287 19.73 6.67 -7.31
CA GLY A 287 20.76 7.25 -8.15
C GLY A 287 21.74 6.22 -8.75
N ASN A 288 21.86 5.00 -8.17
CA ASN A 288 22.70 3.93 -8.67
C ASN A 288 21.91 2.78 -9.31
N PHE A 289 20.83 2.33 -8.67
CA PHE A 289 19.99 1.24 -9.20
C PHE A 289 18.68 1.72 -9.78
N PHE A 290 18.23 2.92 -9.44
CA PHE A 290 17.11 3.61 -10.07
C PHE A 290 17.33 5.13 -10.07
N ASN A 291 16.71 5.82 -11.02
CA ASN A 291 16.96 7.23 -11.30
C ASN A 291 15.73 8.11 -11.08
N ARG A 292 14.54 7.49 -10.96
CA ARG A 292 13.25 8.15 -10.73
C ARG A 292 12.38 7.27 -9.84
N ALA A 293 11.45 7.89 -9.14
CA ALA A 293 10.53 7.20 -8.24
C ALA A 293 9.09 7.72 -8.35
N ILE A 294 8.10 6.82 -8.25
CA ILE A 294 6.69 7.16 -8.11
C ILE A 294 6.14 6.42 -6.89
N MET A 295 5.70 7.16 -5.90
CA MET A 295 5.21 6.64 -4.63
C MET A 295 3.71 6.94 -4.51
N GLN A 296 2.88 5.92 -4.75
CA GLN A 296 1.43 6.00 -4.72
C GLN A 296 0.91 5.67 -3.33
N SER A 297 0.03 6.48 -2.79
CA SER A 297 -0.55 6.28 -1.44
C SER A 297 0.55 6.10 -0.36
N LEU A 298 1.54 6.99 -0.33
CA LEU A 298 2.62 6.94 0.67
C LEU A 298 2.13 7.46 2.02
N PRO A 299 2.02 6.58 3.06
CA PRO A 299 1.49 6.96 4.36
C PRO A 299 2.57 7.63 5.25
N LEU A 300 3.02 8.83 4.90
CA LEU A 300 4.10 9.55 5.60
C LEU A 300 3.77 9.89 7.06
N GLY A 301 2.49 9.97 7.41
CA GLY A 301 2.06 10.13 8.80
C GLY A 301 2.22 8.87 9.65
N LEU A 302 2.44 7.69 9.04
CA LEU A 302 2.85 6.48 9.75
C LEU A 302 4.37 6.49 9.93
N SER A 303 4.82 6.28 11.15
CA SER A 303 6.25 6.21 11.45
C SER A 303 6.77 4.79 11.24
N PHE A 304 8.03 4.65 10.81
CA PHE A 304 8.76 3.40 11.01
C PHE A 304 8.97 3.17 12.50
N GLU A 305 8.92 1.91 12.94
CA GLU A 305 9.30 1.58 14.32
C GLU A 305 10.74 1.99 14.59
N SER A 306 10.99 2.55 15.77
CA SER A 306 12.36 2.74 16.24
C SER A 306 13.04 1.38 16.48
N TYR A 307 14.37 1.38 16.57
CA TYR A 307 15.14 0.20 16.96
C TYR A 307 14.65 -0.41 18.29
N ALA A 308 14.30 0.45 19.25
CA ALA A 308 13.82 0.04 20.57
C ALA A 308 12.42 -0.59 20.49
N ALA A 309 11.51 0.01 19.74
CA ALA A 309 10.15 -0.53 19.56
C ALA A 309 10.18 -1.87 18.81
N ALA A 310 11.00 -2.00 17.76
CA ALA A 310 11.19 -3.26 17.04
C ALA A 310 11.78 -4.36 17.94
N LYS A 311 12.67 -3.99 18.88
CA LYS A 311 13.18 -4.92 19.89
C LYS A 311 12.06 -5.38 20.85
N ASN A 312 11.21 -4.49 21.30
CA ASN A 312 10.06 -4.83 22.16
C ASN A 312 9.09 -5.77 21.42
N GLN A 313 8.82 -5.51 20.14
CA GLN A 313 8.03 -6.42 19.31
C GLN A 313 8.67 -7.82 19.21
N TYR A 314 9.99 -7.88 19.07
CA TYR A 314 10.72 -9.16 19.08
C TYR A 314 10.64 -9.88 20.44
N ASP A 315 10.60 -9.15 21.55
CA ASP A 315 10.41 -9.77 22.87
C ASP A 315 8.99 -10.33 23.03
N THR A 316 7.96 -9.66 22.47
CA THR A 316 6.59 -10.20 22.35
C THR A 316 6.58 -11.48 21.51
N LEU A 317 7.23 -11.48 20.36
CA LEU A 317 7.38 -12.67 19.50
C LEU A 317 8.02 -13.85 20.25
N LYS A 318 9.08 -13.62 21.02
CA LYS A 318 9.73 -14.69 21.81
C LYS A 318 8.78 -15.29 22.83
N THR A 319 7.95 -14.46 23.48
CA THR A 319 6.96 -14.90 24.45
C THR A 319 5.85 -15.73 23.79
N ALA A 320 5.29 -15.23 22.69
CA ALA A 320 4.27 -15.95 21.91
C ALA A 320 4.83 -17.29 21.39
N LYS A 321 6.05 -17.30 20.84
CA LYS A 321 6.74 -18.50 20.38
C LYS A 321 6.97 -19.51 21.50
N ALA A 322 7.40 -19.06 22.69
CA ALA A 322 7.60 -19.94 23.83
C ALA A 322 6.29 -20.56 24.34
N THR A 323 5.16 -19.86 24.17
CA THR A 323 3.84 -20.36 24.51
C THR A 323 3.34 -21.39 23.50
N LEU A 324 3.43 -21.07 22.20
CA LEU A 324 2.89 -21.92 21.13
C LEU A 324 3.81 -23.11 20.81
N TYR A 325 5.13 -22.88 20.80
CA TYR A 325 6.13 -23.85 20.35
C TYR A 325 7.34 -23.88 21.28
N PRO A 326 7.19 -24.37 22.55
CA PRO A 326 8.25 -24.29 23.57
C PRO A 326 9.54 -25.03 23.18
N ASP A 327 9.42 -26.16 22.51
CA ASP A 327 10.54 -27.07 22.21
C ASP A 327 11.25 -26.78 20.86
N LEU A 328 10.73 -25.83 20.07
CA LEU A 328 11.29 -25.50 18.76
C LEU A 328 12.00 -24.14 18.78
N THR A 329 13.07 -24.01 18.02
CA THR A 329 13.62 -22.69 17.67
C THR A 329 12.80 -22.08 16.53
N ILE A 330 12.87 -20.76 16.33
CA ILE A 330 12.13 -20.09 15.24
C ILE A 330 12.52 -20.61 13.85
N ASN A 331 13.77 -21.05 13.66
CA ASN A 331 14.24 -21.63 12.40
C ASN A 331 13.74 -23.07 12.18
N GLN A 332 13.26 -23.76 13.22
CA GLN A 332 12.70 -25.11 13.13
C GLN A 332 11.19 -25.11 12.86
N LEU A 333 10.52 -23.97 13.00
CA LEU A 333 9.09 -23.87 12.72
C LEU A 333 8.81 -24.16 11.24
N THR A 334 7.67 -24.80 10.95
CA THR A 334 7.17 -24.85 9.57
C THR A 334 6.71 -23.46 9.12
N VAL A 335 6.42 -23.28 7.84
CA VAL A 335 5.91 -22.02 7.33
C VAL A 335 4.55 -21.68 7.97
N GLU A 336 3.66 -22.69 8.07
CA GLU A 336 2.34 -22.54 8.69
C GLU A 336 2.47 -22.12 10.16
N GLN A 337 3.46 -22.68 10.89
CA GLN A 337 3.73 -22.29 12.28
C GLN A 337 4.29 -20.87 12.39
N VAL A 338 5.06 -20.40 11.41
CA VAL A 338 5.52 -19.01 11.36
C VAL A 338 4.35 -18.06 11.10
N LEU A 339 3.44 -18.42 10.17
CA LEU A 339 2.25 -17.61 9.88
C LEU A 339 1.29 -17.58 11.06
N GLU A 340 1.09 -18.70 11.77
CA GLU A 340 0.30 -18.73 13.01
C GLU A 340 0.93 -17.86 14.11
N LEU A 341 2.26 -17.93 14.26
CA LEU A 341 3.00 -17.07 15.19
C LEU A 341 2.87 -15.57 14.81
N GLN A 342 2.94 -15.26 13.51
CA GLN A 342 2.72 -13.91 12.99
C GLN A 342 1.34 -13.38 13.37
N LYS A 343 0.29 -14.20 13.15
CA LYS A 343 -1.09 -13.86 13.51
C LYS A 343 -1.26 -13.60 15.00
N GLN A 344 -0.64 -14.43 15.85
CA GLN A 344 -0.68 -14.25 17.30
C GLN A 344 0.02 -12.96 17.72
N VAL A 345 1.21 -12.68 17.18
CA VAL A 345 1.97 -11.45 17.47
C VAL A 345 1.20 -10.21 17.01
N LYS A 346 0.62 -10.24 15.81
CA LYS A 346 -0.23 -9.15 15.30
C LYS A 346 -1.41 -8.91 16.23
N ALA A 347 -2.12 -9.96 16.65
CA ALA A 347 -3.25 -9.85 17.58
C ALA A 347 -2.84 -9.28 18.94
N GLU A 348 -1.66 -9.61 19.47
CA GLU A 348 -1.14 -9.04 20.72
C GLU A 348 -0.76 -7.56 20.59
N ILE A 349 -0.27 -7.14 19.42
CA ILE A 349 0.13 -5.76 19.14
C ILE A 349 -1.09 -4.87 18.87
N THR A 350 -2.05 -5.35 18.06
CA THR A 350 -3.20 -4.57 17.60
C THR A 350 -4.44 -4.75 18.48
N GLY A 351 -4.61 -5.92 19.10
CA GLY A 351 -5.79 -6.25 19.89
C GLY A 351 -5.84 -5.62 21.30
N ARG A 352 -4.74 -4.97 21.74
CA ARG A 352 -4.63 -4.32 23.05
C ARG A 352 -4.22 -2.87 22.86
N LEU A 353 -5.15 -2.00 22.51
CA LEU A 353 -4.91 -0.57 22.34
C LEU A 353 -3.45 -0.25 21.90
N PHE A 354 -3.06 -0.79 20.73
CA PHE A 354 -1.73 -0.66 20.14
C PHE A 354 -0.57 -1.25 20.97
N GLY A 355 -0.84 -2.21 21.87
CA GLY A 355 0.17 -2.89 22.66
C GLY A 355 0.51 -2.21 23.98
N LEU A 356 -0.33 -1.32 24.48
CA LEU A 356 -0.21 -0.84 25.86
C LEU A 356 -0.39 -2.01 26.84
N PRO A 357 0.37 -2.03 27.96
CA PRO A 357 0.16 -3.01 29.01
C PRO A 357 -1.28 -2.97 29.58
N ASP A 358 -1.86 -4.12 29.90
CA ASP A 358 -3.24 -4.20 30.45
C ASP A 358 -3.42 -3.29 31.67
N GLN A 359 -2.43 -3.24 32.56
CA GLN A 359 -2.48 -2.37 33.74
C GLN A 359 -2.50 -0.88 33.37
N THR A 360 -1.80 -0.47 32.33
CA THR A 360 -1.82 0.93 31.86
C THR A 360 -3.20 1.26 31.30
N ILE A 361 -3.82 0.34 30.54
CA ILE A 361 -5.17 0.52 30.01
C ILE A 361 -6.19 0.63 31.14
N GLU A 362 -6.13 -0.27 32.13
CA GLU A 362 -7.02 -0.24 33.30
C GLU A 362 -6.90 1.08 34.09
N ASN A 363 -5.66 1.56 34.29
CA ASN A 363 -5.41 2.83 34.95
C ASN A 363 -5.97 4.00 34.13
N MET A 364 -5.71 4.03 32.82
CA MET A 364 -6.24 5.07 31.92
C MET A 364 -7.76 5.13 31.97
N VAL A 365 -8.44 3.99 31.87
CA VAL A 365 -9.91 3.92 31.95
C VAL A 365 -10.41 4.40 33.32
N SER A 366 -9.79 3.96 34.41
CA SER A 366 -10.15 4.38 35.77
C SER A 366 -9.99 5.89 35.96
N ASP A 367 -8.90 6.46 35.49
CA ASP A 367 -8.61 7.89 35.62
C ASP A 367 -9.58 8.73 34.75
N ILE A 368 -9.86 8.30 33.52
CA ILE A 368 -10.84 8.95 32.65
C ILE A 368 -12.22 8.98 33.31
N LEU A 369 -12.68 7.87 33.88
CA LEU A 369 -13.96 7.81 34.58
C LEU A 369 -13.98 8.76 35.77
N GLY A 370 -12.88 8.83 36.55
CA GLY A 370 -12.77 9.75 37.68
C GLY A 370 -12.82 11.20 37.24
N TRP A 371 -12.16 11.57 36.14
CA TRP A 371 -12.18 12.94 35.60
C TRP A 371 -13.55 13.35 35.06
N ILE A 372 -14.29 12.40 34.46
CA ILE A 372 -15.67 12.62 34.03
C ILE A 372 -16.57 12.87 35.24
N ASP A 373 -16.43 12.07 36.28
CA ASP A 373 -17.22 12.23 37.56
C ASP A 373 -16.87 13.56 38.23
N ASP A 374 -15.64 14.08 38.11
CA ASP A 374 -15.23 15.37 38.61
C ASP A 374 -15.76 16.54 37.74
N GLY A 375 -16.35 16.26 36.60
CA GLY A 375 -16.97 17.23 35.70
C GLY A 375 -16.00 17.89 34.73
N ASP A 376 -14.86 17.25 34.46
CA ASP A 376 -13.92 17.69 33.44
C ASP A 376 -14.55 17.62 32.04
N ASP A 377 -14.27 18.60 31.22
CA ASP A 377 -14.62 18.57 29.80
C ASP A 377 -13.63 17.68 29.01
N ILE A 378 -14.03 17.32 27.80
CA ILE A 378 -13.23 16.44 26.93
C ILE A 378 -11.82 16.99 26.69
N GLN A 379 -11.65 18.30 26.56
CA GLN A 379 -10.35 18.92 26.32
C GLN A 379 -9.42 18.77 27.54
N SER A 380 -9.98 18.94 28.74
CA SER A 380 -9.25 18.70 30.00
C SER A 380 -8.84 17.23 30.15
N ILE A 381 -9.71 16.30 29.78
CA ILE A 381 -9.42 14.85 29.80
C ILE A 381 -8.30 14.51 28.84
N VAL A 382 -8.35 14.99 27.59
CA VAL A 382 -7.29 14.78 26.58
C VAL A 382 -5.97 15.34 27.04
N ALA A 383 -5.95 16.55 27.61
CA ALA A 383 -4.74 17.16 28.17
C ALA A 383 -4.15 16.34 29.31
N LYS A 384 -5.00 15.81 30.20
CA LYS A 384 -4.58 14.96 31.33
C LYS A 384 -4.04 13.61 30.83
N LEU A 385 -4.70 12.95 29.86
CA LEU A 385 -4.21 11.73 29.23
C LEU A 385 -2.81 11.92 28.66
N SER A 386 -2.63 13.00 27.91
CA SER A 386 -1.34 13.36 27.33
C SER A 386 -0.27 13.60 28.36
N PHE A 387 -0.60 14.24 29.46
CA PHE A 387 0.37 14.56 30.51
C PHE A 387 0.76 13.33 31.35
N TYR A 388 -0.22 12.52 31.78
CA TYR A 388 0.04 11.38 32.67
C TYR A 388 0.58 10.16 31.95
N TYR A 389 0.18 9.93 30.70
CA TYR A 389 0.49 8.71 29.93
C TYR A 389 1.40 8.94 28.72
N ALA A 390 1.89 10.17 28.50
CA ALA A 390 2.73 10.51 27.35
C ALA A 390 3.94 9.58 27.17
N LEU A 391 4.62 9.23 28.25
CA LEU A 391 5.81 8.36 28.20
C LEU A 391 5.44 6.92 27.83
N ASP A 392 4.34 6.39 28.38
CA ASP A 392 3.87 5.04 28.08
C ASP A 392 3.43 4.96 26.61
N ILE A 393 2.63 5.93 26.14
CA ILE A 393 2.18 6.03 24.77
C ILE A 393 3.36 6.21 23.81
N ALA A 394 4.30 7.12 24.11
CA ALA A 394 5.47 7.35 23.26
C ALA A 394 6.34 6.09 23.15
N SER A 395 6.43 5.28 24.22
CA SER A 395 7.26 4.07 24.23
C SER A 395 6.77 2.96 23.30
N ILE A 396 5.47 2.93 22.98
CA ILE A 396 4.87 1.92 22.11
C ILE A 396 4.78 2.35 20.64
N GLU A 397 4.98 3.63 20.34
CA GLU A 397 4.90 4.17 18.96
C GLU A 397 3.63 3.71 18.23
N PRO A 398 2.43 4.14 18.66
CA PRO A 398 1.15 3.52 18.25
C PRO A 398 0.91 3.57 16.74
N ARG A 399 1.33 4.63 16.06
CA ARG A 399 1.17 4.72 14.58
C ARG A 399 2.04 3.71 13.84
N ALA A 400 3.23 3.40 14.35
CA ALA A 400 4.08 2.36 13.78
C ALA A 400 3.46 0.96 13.93
N LYS A 401 2.62 0.74 14.97
CA LYS A 401 1.92 -0.53 15.21
C LYS A 401 0.78 -0.79 14.22
N LEU A 402 0.33 0.21 13.48
CA LEU A 402 -0.64 0.03 12.39
C LEU A 402 -0.07 -0.76 11.22
N LEU A 403 1.28 -0.77 11.07
CA LEU A 403 2.00 -1.57 10.10
C LEU A 403 3.09 -2.40 10.80
N PRO A 404 2.74 -3.43 11.56
CA PRO A 404 3.66 -4.13 12.46
C PRO A 404 4.83 -4.82 11.73
N PHE A 405 4.71 -5.07 10.44
CA PHE A 405 5.74 -5.68 9.61
C PHE A 405 6.39 -4.73 8.61
N ALA A 406 6.07 -3.42 8.68
CA ALA A 406 6.83 -2.40 7.98
C ALA A 406 8.29 -2.36 8.47
N PRO A 407 9.21 -1.81 7.68
CA PRO A 407 10.61 -1.65 8.08
C PRO A 407 10.75 -0.90 9.41
N TYR A 408 11.81 -1.19 10.16
CA TYR A 408 12.17 -0.43 11.35
C TYR A 408 13.47 0.34 11.15
N ILE A 409 13.65 1.43 11.92
CA ILE A 409 14.85 2.25 11.88
C ILE A 409 16.00 1.46 12.51
N GLU A 410 17.00 1.14 11.71
CA GLU A 410 18.18 0.39 12.15
C GLU A 410 19.20 1.25 12.87
N SER A 411 19.25 2.55 12.54
CA SER A 411 20.19 3.47 13.20
C SER A 411 19.86 3.62 14.68
N HIS A 412 20.85 3.46 15.53
CA HIS A 412 20.68 3.62 16.97
C HIS A 412 22.00 4.01 17.64
N LYS A 413 21.88 4.54 18.85
CA LYS A 413 23.01 4.90 19.70
C LYS A 413 22.83 4.27 21.07
N GLU A 414 23.74 3.39 21.44
CA GLU A 414 23.83 2.89 22.79
C GLU A 414 24.75 3.77 23.67
N ILE A 415 24.44 3.85 24.96
CA ILE A 415 25.29 4.58 25.94
C ILE A 415 26.65 3.89 25.98
N PHE A 416 27.71 4.65 25.80
CA PHE A 416 29.11 4.20 25.78
C PHE A 416 29.54 3.33 24.60
N LYS A 417 28.72 3.21 23.55
CA LYS A 417 29.10 2.53 22.30
C LYS A 417 29.11 3.51 21.11
N PRO A 418 29.84 3.20 20.03
CA PRO A 418 29.71 3.94 18.78
C PRO A 418 28.27 3.92 18.29
N SER A 419 27.82 5.01 17.63
CA SER A 419 26.53 5.01 16.95
C SER A 419 26.55 4.01 15.81
N TYR A 420 25.48 3.25 15.68
CA TYR A 420 25.25 2.37 14.54
C TYR A 420 24.43 3.13 13.47
N PRO A 421 24.97 3.31 12.26
CA PRO A 421 24.31 4.14 11.24
C PRO A 421 23.14 3.44 10.53
N GLY A 422 22.99 2.10 10.62
CA GLY A 422 22.06 1.32 9.83
C GLY A 422 22.54 1.07 8.39
N TYR A 423 21.87 0.15 7.69
CA TYR A 423 22.17 -0.20 6.29
C TYR A 423 21.02 0.09 5.33
N HIS A 424 19.77 -0.16 5.75
CA HIS A 424 18.61 -0.05 4.91
C HIS A 424 17.75 1.14 5.30
N VAL A 425 17.32 1.22 6.55
CA VAL A 425 16.48 2.29 7.06
C VAL A 425 17.21 3.02 8.17
N THR A 426 17.59 4.27 7.92
CA THR A 426 18.45 5.05 8.79
C THR A 426 17.73 6.18 9.52
N SER A 427 16.55 6.60 9.02
CA SER A 427 15.73 7.68 9.57
C SER A 427 14.25 7.42 9.36
N PRO A 428 13.36 8.13 10.07
CA PRO A 428 11.93 8.10 9.82
C PRO A 428 11.60 8.49 8.36
N ALA A 429 10.52 7.92 7.82
CA ALA A 429 10.12 8.17 6.43
C ALA A 429 9.89 9.65 6.12
N HIS A 430 9.27 10.38 7.06
CA HIS A 430 8.97 11.81 6.93
C HIS A 430 10.17 12.76 7.12
N GLU A 431 11.34 12.23 7.48
CA GLU A 431 12.59 13.00 7.62
C GLU A 431 13.60 12.66 6.51
N ALA A 432 13.40 11.56 5.79
CA ALA A 432 14.34 11.08 4.80
C ALA A 432 14.30 11.91 3.52
N PRO A 433 15.40 12.57 3.09
CA PRO A 433 15.40 13.33 1.85
C PRO A 433 15.30 12.42 0.62
N LEU A 434 14.61 12.90 -0.42
CA LEU A 434 14.55 12.24 -1.70
C LEU A 434 15.86 12.50 -2.47
N LYS A 435 16.44 11.43 -3.03
CA LYS A 435 17.73 11.46 -3.73
C LYS A 435 17.59 11.52 -5.26
N VAL A 436 16.41 11.15 -5.76
CA VAL A 436 16.08 11.18 -7.17
C VAL A 436 14.77 11.93 -7.41
N PRO A 437 14.50 12.43 -8.63
CA PRO A 437 13.20 12.99 -8.97
C PRO A 437 12.09 12.02 -8.59
N SER A 438 11.18 12.49 -7.76
CA SER A 438 10.14 11.67 -7.14
C SER A 438 8.77 12.28 -7.30
N ILE A 439 7.77 11.42 -7.49
CA ILE A 439 6.35 11.76 -7.53
C ILE A 439 5.71 11.10 -6.33
N ILE A 440 4.94 11.86 -5.57
CA ILE A 440 4.23 11.36 -4.39
C ILE A 440 2.76 11.70 -4.55
N GLY A 441 1.90 10.71 -4.38
CA GLY A 441 0.49 10.95 -4.47
C GLY A 441 -0.36 10.14 -3.51
N PHE A 442 -1.63 10.47 -3.51
CA PHE A 442 -2.64 9.85 -2.67
C PHE A 442 -4.01 9.91 -3.33
N ASN A 443 -4.88 9.03 -2.87
CA ASN A 443 -6.30 9.00 -3.22
C ASN A 443 -7.11 9.84 -2.24
N ASN A 444 -8.28 10.30 -2.66
CA ASN A 444 -9.10 11.17 -1.82
C ASN A 444 -9.56 10.51 -0.51
N ASN A 445 -9.79 9.19 -0.50
CA ASN A 445 -10.33 8.44 0.62
C ASN A 445 -9.42 7.26 1.01
N GLU A 446 -8.13 7.50 1.26
CA GLU A 446 -7.12 6.47 1.54
C GLU A 446 -7.48 5.54 2.70
N THR A 447 -8.05 6.08 3.77
CA THR A 447 -8.26 5.35 5.01
C THR A 447 -9.61 4.65 5.11
N ASP A 448 -10.52 4.87 4.16
CA ASP A 448 -11.88 4.33 4.22
C ASP A 448 -11.92 2.79 4.20
N GLY A 449 -11.06 2.14 3.41
CA GLY A 449 -10.89 0.69 3.42
C GLY A 449 -9.86 0.18 4.43
N TYR A 450 -8.72 0.87 4.51
CA TYR A 450 -7.53 0.47 5.25
C TYR A 450 -7.69 0.42 6.77
N ILE A 451 -8.51 1.31 7.34
CA ILE A 451 -8.75 1.41 8.79
C ILE A 451 -10.01 0.62 9.22
N ALA A 452 -10.47 -0.33 8.41
CA ALA A 452 -11.60 -1.18 8.80
C ALA A 452 -11.32 -1.92 10.14
N GLU A 453 -10.07 -2.37 10.34
CA GLU A 453 -9.63 -2.98 11.61
C GLU A 453 -9.64 -1.97 12.78
N LEU A 454 -9.25 -0.71 12.54
CA LEU A 454 -9.32 0.34 13.56
C LEU A 454 -10.74 0.81 13.85
N LYS A 455 -11.63 0.79 12.86
CA LYS A 455 -13.07 1.03 13.09
C LYS A 455 -13.65 0.04 14.09
N LEU A 456 -13.10 -1.17 14.15
CA LEU A 456 -13.45 -2.17 15.14
C LEU A 456 -12.91 -1.85 16.53
N LEU A 457 -11.80 -1.15 16.67
CA LEU A 457 -11.34 -0.68 17.98
C LEU A 457 -12.36 0.29 18.61
N PHE A 458 -13.09 1.07 17.81
CA PHE A 458 -14.25 1.83 18.28
C PHE A 458 -15.34 0.91 18.88
N LEU A 459 -15.45 -0.31 18.37
CA LEU A 459 -16.43 -1.31 18.79
C LEU A 459 -15.85 -2.24 19.86
N ILE A 460 -14.55 -2.55 19.83
CA ILE A 460 -13.84 -3.41 20.79
C ILE A 460 -13.68 -2.73 22.16
N ASN A 461 -13.62 -1.42 22.24
CA ASN A 461 -13.71 -0.72 23.52
C ASN A 461 -14.97 -1.07 24.32
N VAL A 462 -15.97 -1.66 23.67
CA VAL A 462 -17.16 -2.19 24.31
C VAL A 462 -16.91 -3.60 24.90
N GLU A 463 -15.93 -4.38 24.38
CA GLU A 463 -15.53 -5.65 25.04
C GLU A 463 -14.74 -5.46 26.34
N LEU A 464 -14.19 -4.28 26.58
CA LEU A 464 -13.69 -3.89 27.90
C LEU A 464 -14.82 -3.70 28.92
N LEU A 465 -16.08 -3.68 28.47
CA LEU A 465 -17.24 -3.61 29.28
C LEU A 465 -17.78 -5.03 29.55
N PRO A 466 -17.86 -5.50 30.80
CA PRO A 466 -18.30 -6.85 31.11
C PRO A 466 -19.70 -7.12 30.54
N GLY A 467 -19.82 -8.09 29.66
CA GLY A 467 -21.11 -8.64 29.17
C GLY A 467 -21.56 -8.21 27.79
N VAL A 468 -20.84 -7.38 27.08
CA VAL A 468 -21.11 -6.98 25.67
C VAL A 468 -20.32 -7.83 24.69
N LYS A 469 -20.97 -8.39 23.68
CA LYS A 469 -20.33 -9.19 22.63
C LYS A 469 -20.24 -8.40 21.34
N LEU A 470 -19.17 -8.58 20.61
CA LEU A 470 -18.95 -7.95 19.30
C LEU A 470 -20.16 -8.15 18.36
N ILE A 471 -20.79 -9.32 18.40
CA ILE A 471 -21.98 -9.63 17.58
C ILE A 471 -23.16 -8.71 17.90
N ASP A 472 -23.32 -8.32 19.17
CA ASP A 472 -24.44 -7.48 19.62
C ASP A 472 -24.27 -6.06 19.07
N ILE A 473 -23.04 -5.60 18.95
CA ILE A 473 -22.67 -4.30 18.35
C ILE A 473 -22.87 -4.31 16.84
N VAL A 474 -22.44 -5.37 16.17
CA VAL A 474 -22.64 -5.52 14.71
C VAL A 474 -24.12 -5.53 14.38
N LEU A 475 -24.94 -6.27 15.13
CA LEU A 475 -26.39 -6.31 14.97
C LEU A 475 -27.05 -4.94 15.20
N PHE A 476 -26.52 -4.15 16.13
CA PHE A 476 -26.93 -2.77 16.32
C PHE A 476 -26.58 -1.85 15.14
N LEU A 477 -25.36 -1.92 14.64
CA LEU A 477 -24.91 -1.07 13.53
C LEU A 477 -25.63 -1.33 12.21
N ILE A 478 -26.13 -2.58 12.01
CA ILE A 478 -26.96 -2.95 10.85
C ILE A 478 -28.46 -2.72 11.06
N GLY A 479 -28.87 -2.21 12.23
CA GLY A 479 -30.26 -1.87 12.51
C GLY A 479 -31.16 -3.03 12.86
N ASP A 480 -30.63 -4.23 13.16
CA ASP A 480 -31.42 -5.46 13.46
C ASP A 480 -31.68 -5.69 14.95
N SER A 481 -31.25 -4.79 15.84
CA SER A 481 -31.62 -4.85 17.26
C SER A 481 -32.03 -3.48 17.82
N ASN A 482 -33.23 -3.41 18.35
CA ASN A 482 -33.71 -2.27 19.12
C ASN A 482 -33.31 -2.32 20.62
N ASP A 483 -32.53 -3.30 21.03
CA ASP A 483 -32.23 -3.61 22.43
C ASP A 483 -30.75 -3.29 22.80
N ILE A 484 -30.35 -2.02 22.60
CA ILE A 484 -29.14 -1.49 23.24
C ILE A 484 -29.39 -1.08 24.70
N ARG A 485 -30.62 -1.18 25.15
CA ARG A 485 -31.00 -0.80 26.51
C ARG A 485 -30.30 -1.56 27.64
N ASP A 486 -29.61 -2.65 27.29
CA ASP A 486 -28.83 -3.48 28.23
C ASP A 486 -27.30 -3.31 28.05
N LEU A 487 -26.84 -2.42 27.18
CA LEU A 487 -25.43 -2.04 27.20
C LEU A 487 -25.15 -1.26 28.49
N PRO A 488 -24.14 -1.65 29.29
CA PRO A 488 -23.74 -0.85 30.43
C PRO A 488 -23.45 0.59 29.96
N ASN A 489 -23.76 1.58 30.79
CA ASN A 489 -23.52 2.99 30.50
C ASN A 489 -22.13 3.15 29.88
N ILE A 490 -22.09 3.38 28.57
CA ILE A 490 -20.85 3.73 27.88
C ILE A 490 -20.45 5.08 28.47
N PRO A 491 -19.23 5.22 28.99
CA PRO A 491 -18.78 6.52 29.47
C PRO A 491 -19.00 7.59 28.40
N ASP A 492 -19.36 8.80 28.80
CA ASP A 492 -19.62 9.93 27.88
C ASP A 492 -18.38 10.34 27.05
N LEU A 493 -17.24 9.69 27.27
CA LEU A 493 -16.04 9.87 26.45
C LEU A 493 -16.14 9.03 25.18
N PRO A 494 -16.21 9.64 23.98
CA PRO A 494 -16.28 8.90 22.74
C PRO A 494 -15.00 8.05 22.54
N ALA A 495 -15.14 6.82 22.06
CA ALA A 495 -14.01 5.99 21.63
C ALA A 495 -13.13 6.72 20.61
N TYR A 496 -13.76 7.54 19.75
CA TYR A 496 -13.10 8.45 18.84
C TYR A 496 -12.03 9.33 19.53
N THR A 497 -12.39 10.00 20.62
CA THR A 497 -11.48 10.88 21.36
C THR A 497 -10.29 10.11 21.94
N LEU A 498 -10.55 8.95 22.55
CA LEU A 498 -9.50 8.12 23.14
C LEU A 498 -8.52 7.61 22.09
N ILE A 499 -9.01 7.02 21.00
CA ILE A 499 -8.19 6.41 19.97
C ILE A 499 -7.38 7.49 19.24
N SER A 500 -8.01 8.62 18.89
CA SER A 500 -7.31 9.74 18.25
C SER A 500 -6.24 10.32 19.17
N SER A 501 -6.49 10.45 20.47
CA SER A 501 -5.51 10.92 21.44
C SER A 501 -4.30 9.99 21.56
N ILE A 502 -4.50 8.68 21.49
CA ILE A 502 -3.40 7.70 21.53
C ILE A 502 -2.60 7.72 20.23
N LEU A 503 -3.27 7.72 19.06
CA LEU A 503 -2.59 7.70 17.76
C LEU A 503 -1.75 8.94 17.51
N PHE A 504 -2.20 10.09 17.99
CA PHE A 504 -1.59 11.38 17.71
C PHE A 504 -1.06 12.08 18.98
N ALA A 505 -0.69 11.30 20.00
CA ALA A 505 -0.18 11.78 21.29
C ALA A 505 1.03 12.72 21.17
N ASP A 506 1.86 12.54 20.15
CA ASP A 506 3.03 13.36 19.86
C ASP A 506 2.70 14.77 19.31
N ARG A 507 1.43 15.00 18.91
CA ARG A 507 0.94 16.26 18.35
C ARG A 507 -0.03 17.00 19.28
N LEU A 508 -0.04 16.64 20.56
CA LEU A 508 -1.06 17.06 21.53
C LEU A 508 -0.92 18.51 22.06
N THR A 509 0.08 19.26 21.65
CA THR A 509 0.21 20.68 22.04
C THR A 509 -0.84 21.55 21.37
N ASP A 510 -1.33 21.14 20.16
CA ASP A 510 -2.44 21.76 19.43
C ASP A 510 -3.34 20.65 18.91
N THR A 511 -4.20 20.15 19.78
CA THR A 511 -5.00 18.94 19.48
C THR A 511 -5.90 19.14 18.25
N PRO A 512 -5.80 18.28 17.22
CA PRO A 512 -6.72 18.29 16.08
C PRO A 512 -8.20 18.27 16.50
N LEU A 513 -8.49 17.64 17.65
CA LEU A 513 -9.84 17.53 18.22
C LEU A 513 -10.44 18.86 18.73
N ARG A 514 -9.67 19.97 18.68
CA ARG A 514 -10.18 21.33 18.95
C ARG A 514 -10.73 22.01 17.69
N LEU A 515 -10.40 21.50 16.52
CA LEU A 515 -10.97 22.01 15.28
C LEU A 515 -12.44 21.56 15.18
N ASP A 516 -13.34 22.46 14.81
CA ASP A 516 -14.78 22.17 14.72
C ASP A 516 -15.07 20.97 13.83
N ASP A 517 -14.29 20.81 12.74
CA ASP A 517 -14.42 19.70 11.80
C ASP A 517 -14.08 18.32 12.40
N PHE A 518 -13.26 18.28 13.45
CA PHE A 518 -12.85 17.07 14.15
C PHE A 518 -13.38 16.99 15.58
N ALA A 519 -14.19 17.93 16.00
CA ALA A 519 -14.79 17.90 17.33
C ALA A 519 -15.68 16.64 17.47
N PRO A 520 -15.61 15.92 18.61
CA PRO A 520 -16.49 14.77 18.85
C PRO A 520 -17.96 15.11 18.71
N SER A 521 -18.78 14.13 18.31
CA SER A 521 -20.23 14.30 18.25
C SER A 521 -20.78 14.68 19.63
N THR A 522 -21.77 15.58 19.65
CA THR A 522 -22.50 15.98 20.87
C THR A 522 -23.42 14.85 21.38
N THR A 523 -23.63 13.79 20.60
CA THR A 523 -24.46 12.64 20.94
C THR A 523 -23.69 11.33 20.67
N PRO A 524 -22.50 11.13 21.26
CA PRO A 524 -21.57 10.05 20.89
C PRO A 524 -22.12 8.63 21.15
N THR A 525 -23.14 8.51 21.97
CA THR A 525 -23.80 7.23 22.33
C THR A 525 -24.97 6.87 21.43
N THR A 526 -25.33 7.72 20.49
CA THR A 526 -26.37 7.43 19.49
C THR A 526 -25.75 6.83 18.23
N LEU A 527 -26.55 6.07 17.45
CA LEU A 527 -26.09 5.50 16.18
C LEU A 527 -25.63 6.61 15.22
N GLU A 528 -26.32 7.76 15.20
CA GLU A 528 -25.97 8.91 14.39
C GLU A 528 -24.63 9.50 14.84
N GLY A 529 -24.44 9.71 16.15
CA GLY A 529 -23.20 10.21 16.73
C GLY A 529 -22.00 9.27 16.48
N ILE A 530 -22.20 7.95 16.58
CA ILE A 530 -21.15 6.96 16.25
C ILE A 530 -20.77 7.04 14.76
N LYS A 531 -21.74 7.15 13.87
CA LYS A 531 -21.47 7.33 12.42
C LYS A 531 -20.74 8.63 12.13
N GLU A 532 -21.13 9.71 12.79
CA GLU A 532 -20.49 11.02 12.69
C GLU A 532 -19.02 10.93 13.14
N ASP A 533 -18.76 10.37 14.32
CA ASP A 533 -17.42 10.20 14.87
C ASP A 533 -16.54 9.29 14.00
N LEU A 534 -17.11 8.21 13.44
CA LEU A 534 -16.38 7.36 12.46
C LEU A 534 -16.03 8.12 11.18
N GLY A 535 -16.92 8.96 10.68
CA GLY A 535 -16.67 9.82 9.53
C GLY A 535 -15.53 10.82 9.80
N LYS A 536 -15.56 11.50 10.95
CA LYS A 536 -14.52 12.41 11.42
C LYS A 536 -13.19 11.70 11.63
N PHE A 537 -13.21 10.48 12.18
CA PHE A 537 -12.02 9.65 12.33
C PHE A 537 -11.36 9.32 10.99
N ASN A 538 -12.14 8.91 10.00
CA ASN A 538 -11.62 8.66 8.65
C ASN A 538 -11.02 9.92 8.03
N GLN A 539 -11.72 11.03 8.13
CA GLN A 539 -11.27 12.32 7.61
C GLN A 539 -9.95 12.74 8.29
N LEU A 540 -9.89 12.68 9.62
CA LEU A 540 -8.69 13.00 10.39
C LEU A 540 -7.50 12.12 9.98
N ASN A 541 -7.72 10.81 9.86
CA ASN A 541 -6.65 9.89 9.45
C ASN A 541 -6.21 10.13 8.00
N ASN A 542 -7.14 10.41 7.07
CA ASN A 542 -6.79 10.78 5.69
C ASN A 542 -5.86 12.00 5.66
N GLN A 543 -6.17 13.02 6.46
CA GLN A 543 -5.35 14.23 6.53
C GLN A 543 -4.00 13.93 7.18
N LEU A 544 -3.99 13.36 8.38
CA LEU A 544 -2.76 13.18 9.18
C LEU A 544 -1.83 12.10 8.64
N LEU A 545 -2.36 11.04 8.03
CA LEU A 545 -1.52 9.93 7.57
C LEU A 545 -1.04 10.09 6.12
N TYR A 546 -1.83 10.77 5.27
CA TYR A 546 -1.54 10.88 3.84
C TYR A 546 -1.45 12.33 3.38
N LYS A 547 -2.58 13.03 3.27
CA LYS A 547 -2.68 14.30 2.56
C LYS A 547 -1.75 15.37 3.12
N CYS A 548 -2.00 15.78 4.36
CA CYS A 548 -1.21 16.83 5.01
C CYS A 548 0.22 16.36 5.32
N ALA A 549 0.41 15.07 5.62
CA ALA A 549 1.74 14.50 5.81
C ALA A 549 2.63 14.61 4.57
N VAL A 550 2.07 14.35 3.38
CA VAL A 550 2.78 14.49 2.10
C VAL A 550 3.10 15.94 1.79
N ARG A 551 2.15 16.86 2.03
CA ARG A 551 2.37 18.30 1.83
C ARG A 551 3.43 18.85 2.77
N ASP A 552 3.34 18.55 4.07
CA ASP A 552 4.32 18.97 5.07
C ASP A 552 5.73 18.43 4.72
N TYR A 553 5.81 17.17 4.34
CA TYR A 553 7.07 16.58 3.88
C TYR A 553 7.68 17.31 2.68
N ALA A 554 6.88 17.72 1.72
CA ALA A 554 7.35 18.49 0.56
C ALA A 554 7.82 19.89 0.94
N LYS A 555 7.23 20.51 1.99
CA LYS A 555 7.58 21.86 2.49
C LYS A 555 8.82 21.86 3.39
N THR A 556 8.91 20.90 4.30
CA THR A 556 9.83 20.97 5.45
C THR A 556 11.13 20.22 5.23
N VAL A 557 11.12 19.12 4.49
CA VAL A 557 12.31 18.31 4.24
C VAL A 557 13.07 18.85 3.04
N THR A 558 14.37 19.08 3.21
CA THR A 558 15.25 19.47 2.12
C THR A 558 15.52 18.25 1.24
N HIS A 559 14.99 18.27 0.02
CA HIS A 559 15.20 17.24 -0.99
C HIS A 559 16.30 17.62 -1.97
N ASP A 560 17.00 16.64 -2.53
CA ASP A 560 17.95 16.87 -3.63
C ASP A 560 17.21 17.43 -4.85
N VAL A 561 15.96 16.98 -5.07
CA VAL A 561 15.02 17.50 -6.06
C VAL A 561 13.64 17.56 -5.44
N ALA A 562 12.96 18.70 -5.51
CA ALA A 562 11.60 18.86 -5.00
C ALA A 562 10.65 17.83 -5.68
N PRO A 563 9.78 17.15 -4.91
CA PRO A 563 8.85 16.16 -5.48
C PRO A 563 7.75 16.84 -6.30
N THR A 564 7.13 16.08 -7.19
CA THR A 564 5.81 16.40 -7.75
C THR A 564 4.76 15.75 -6.86
N LEU A 565 3.71 16.49 -6.51
CA LEU A 565 2.58 15.96 -5.75
C LEU A 565 1.40 15.73 -6.67
N TYR A 566 0.64 14.61 -6.48
CA TYR A 566 -0.62 14.39 -7.17
C TYR A 566 -1.72 13.95 -6.20
N HIS A 567 -2.96 14.28 -6.56
CA HIS A 567 -4.17 13.87 -5.87
C HIS A 567 -5.12 13.19 -6.84
N PHE A 568 -5.48 11.94 -6.54
CA PHE A 568 -6.45 11.16 -7.30
C PHE A 568 -7.80 11.24 -6.62
N ASP A 569 -8.73 11.99 -7.23
CA ASP A 569 -10.09 12.25 -6.74
C ASP A 569 -11.13 11.89 -7.81
N TYR A 570 -10.88 10.84 -8.56
CA TYR A 570 -11.80 10.33 -9.57
C TYR A 570 -12.74 9.27 -9.00
N GLU A 571 -14.04 9.47 -9.16
CA GLU A 571 -15.07 8.49 -8.81
C GLU A 571 -15.34 7.58 -10.02
N ALA A 572 -14.80 6.37 -9.99
CA ALA A 572 -14.98 5.38 -11.05
C ALA A 572 -16.41 4.81 -11.08
N SER A 573 -16.86 4.35 -12.23
CA SER A 573 -18.18 3.66 -12.35
C SER A 573 -18.16 2.23 -11.77
N PHE A 574 -17.01 1.72 -11.36
CA PHE A 574 -16.81 0.37 -10.83
C PHE A 574 -16.16 0.41 -9.45
N ASN A 575 -16.31 -0.68 -8.70
CA ASN A 575 -15.62 -0.86 -7.44
C ASN A 575 -14.39 -1.77 -7.65
N ASN A 576 -13.21 -1.27 -7.31
CA ASN A 576 -11.97 -2.03 -7.38
C ASN A 576 -11.79 -2.98 -6.19
N GLN A 577 -12.43 -2.70 -5.06
CA GLN A 577 -12.39 -3.54 -3.86
C GLN A 577 -13.56 -4.51 -3.86
N LEU A 578 -13.28 -5.79 -3.63
CA LEU A 578 -14.29 -6.81 -3.52
C LEU A 578 -14.55 -7.21 -2.08
N LEU A 579 -15.81 -7.60 -1.84
CA LEU A 579 -16.23 -8.27 -0.62
C LEU A 579 -15.67 -9.70 -0.63
N ASP A 580 -14.68 -10.02 0.18
CA ASP A 580 -14.16 -11.39 0.35
C ASP A 580 -15.03 -12.25 1.24
N GLY A 581 -16.07 -11.67 1.84
CA GLY A 581 -17.06 -12.34 2.69
C GLY A 581 -16.73 -12.28 4.19
N SER A 582 -15.66 -11.61 4.61
CA SER A 582 -15.48 -11.26 6.03
C SER A 582 -16.42 -10.10 6.39
N ILE A 583 -16.94 -10.10 7.64
CA ILE A 583 -17.77 -8.98 8.12
C ILE A 583 -16.98 -7.67 8.13
N PHE A 584 -15.70 -7.77 8.35
CA PHE A 584 -14.79 -6.64 8.51
C PHE A 584 -14.45 -5.99 7.17
N ASP A 585 -14.14 -6.81 6.16
CA ASP A 585 -13.97 -6.33 4.79
C ASP A 585 -15.27 -5.77 4.23
N THR A 586 -16.42 -6.35 4.63
CA THR A 586 -17.73 -5.82 4.24
C THR A 586 -17.95 -4.39 4.74
N ILE A 587 -17.57 -4.06 5.98
CA ILE A 587 -17.74 -2.69 6.54
C ILE A 587 -16.75 -1.71 5.87
N GLY A 588 -15.50 -2.12 5.69
CA GLY A 588 -14.49 -1.31 5.00
C GLY A 588 -14.85 -1.05 3.54
N ASN A 589 -15.28 -2.09 2.84
CA ASN A 589 -15.66 -2.01 1.43
C ASN A 589 -16.98 -1.25 1.20
N LEU A 590 -17.92 -1.25 2.14
CA LEU A 590 -19.12 -0.40 2.07
C LEU A 590 -18.77 1.10 2.06
N ALA A 591 -17.71 1.50 2.75
CA ALA A 591 -17.25 2.89 2.75
C ALA A 591 -16.70 3.31 1.38
N CYS A 592 -16.11 2.36 0.64
CA CYS A 592 -15.54 2.57 -0.71
C CYS A 592 -16.53 2.21 -1.84
N PHE A 593 -17.77 1.85 -1.48
CA PHE A 593 -18.79 1.51 -2.46
C PHE A 593 -19.22 2.74 -3.26
N GLY A 594 -19.48 2.57 -4.56
CA GLY A 594 -19.89 3.64 -5.46
C GLY A 594 -18.73 4.33 -6.19
N GLY A 595 -17.58 3.66 -6.30
CA GLY A 595 -16.47 4.14 -7.14
C GLY A 595 -15.58 5.20 -6.50
N LYS A 596 -15.73 5.45 -5.19
CA LYS A 596 -14.88 6.42 -4.47
C LYS A 596 -13.40 6.14 -4.66
N ALA A 597 -12.59 7.19 -4.70
CA ALA A 597 -11.14 7.15 -4.78
C ALA A 597 -10.52 6.69 -3.43
N CYS A 598 -10.76 5.42 -3.07
CA CYS A 598 -10.16 4.77 -1.90
C CYS A 598 -8.73 4.30 -2.21
N ASN A 599 -8.03 3.77 -1.19
CA ASN A 599 -6.70 3.19 -1.38
C ASN A 599 -6.70 2.16 -2.52
N GLN A 600 -5.72 2.23 -3.43
CA GLN A 600 -5.59 1.44 -4.67
C GLN A 600 -6.62 1.74 -5.78
N ALA A 601 -7.45 2.77 -5.66
CA ALA A 601 -8.43 3.10 -6.70
C ALA A 601 -7.76 3.47 -8.04
N GLU A 602 -6.56 4.03 -8.00
CA GLU A 602 -5.77 4.42 -9.16
C GLU A 602 -5.12 3.24 -9.92
N ILE A 603 -4.96 2.07 -9.28
CA ILE A 603 -4.21 0.94 -9.85
C ILE A 603 -4.76 0.45 -11.20
N PRO A 604 -6.08 0.23 -11.40
CA PRO A 604 -6.62 -0.13 -12.71
C PRO A 604 -6.32 0.91 -13.79
N PHE A 605 -6.24 2.19 -13.42
CA PHE A 605 -5.95 3.29 -14.34
C PHE A 605 -4.46 3.30 -14.72
N VAL A 606 -3.56 3.10 -13.76
CA VAL A 606 -2.11 3.05 -14.00
C VAL A 606 -1.75 1.88 -14.91
N PHE A 607 -2.22 0.68 -14.60
CA PHE A 607 -1.91 -0.52 -15.38
C PHE A 607 -2.83 -0.73 -16.62
N ASN A 608 -3.85 0.11 -16.79
CA ASN A 608 -4.89 -0.04 -17.81
C ASN A 608 -5.51 -1.45 -17.80
N ARG A 609 -5.79 -1.98 -16.59
CA ARG A 609 -6.22 -3.38 -16.37
C ARG A 609 -7.68 -3.48 -15.98
N LEU A 610 -8.38 -4.44 -16.64
CA LEU A 610 -9.79 -4.73 -16.40
C LEU A 610 -10.00 -5.82 -15.33
N TYR A 611 -9.06 -5.97 -14.42
CA TYR A 611 -9.13 -6.96 -13.35
C TYR A 611 -8.79 -6.31 -12.01
N ASN A 612 -9.49 -6.73 -10.97
CA ASN A 612 -9.11 -6.41 -9.62
C ASN A 612 -8.02 -7.36 -9.08
N GLN A 613 -7.61 -7.16 -7.84
CA GLN A 613 -6.59 -7.93 -7.16
C GLN A 613 -6.89 -9.45 -7.15
N ASP A 614 -8.15 -9.86 -7.04
CA ASP A 614 -8.57 -11.28 -7.00
C ASP A 614 -8.76 -11.89 -8.39
N GLY A 615 -8.41 -11.17 -9.45
CA GLY A 615 -8.57 -11.63 -10.83
C GLY A 615 -10.00 -11.59 -11.36
N LYS A 616 -10.93 -10.93 -10.65
CA LYS A 616 -12.27 -10.72 -11.17
C LYS A 616 -12.31 -9.51 -12.10
N LYS A 617 -13.01 -9.68 -13.21
CA LYS A 617 -13.15 -8.62 -14.22
C LYS A 617 -13.99 -7.47 -13.65
N ILE A 618 -13.46 -6.25 -13.74
CA ILE A 618 -14.22 -5.01 -13.50
C ILE A 618 -14.95 -4.60 -14.78
N ALA A 619 -16.00 -3.79 -14.62
CA ALA A 619 -16.84 -3.33 -15.71
C ALA A 619 -16.86 -1.80 -15.80
N PRO A 620 -15.77 -1.16 -16.28
CA PRO A 620 -15.69 0.28 -16.42
C PRO A 620 -16.63 0.78 -17.54
N ASN A 621 -17.12 2.01 -17.39
CA ASN A 621 -17.82 2.71 -18.46
C ASN A 621 -16.83 3.30 -19.48
N GLU A 622 -17.35 3.98 -20.53
CA GLU A 622 -16.50 4.56 -21.58
C GLU A 622 -15.58 5.67 -21.04
N GLY A 623 -16.06 6.49 -20.11
CA GLY A 623 -15.27 7.54 -19.46
C GLY A 623 -14.11 6.98 -18.64
N ASP A 624 -14.36 5.92 -17.87
CA ASP A 624 -13.31 5.21 -17.13
C ASP A 624 -12.24 4.66 -18.07
N LEU A 625 -12.65 4.01 -19.19
CA LEU A 625 -11.72 3.43 -20.16
C LEU A 625 -10.84 4.49 -20.82
N LEU A 626 -11.40 5.67 -21.11
CA LEU A 626 -10.64 6.81 -21.64
C LEU A 626 -9.58 7.26 -20.64
N LEU A 627 -9.99 7.51 -19.40
CA LEU A 627 -9.08 7.93 -18.34
C LEU A 627 -8.02 6.86 -18.02
N MET A 628 -8.38 5.57 -18.01
CA MET A 628 -7.42 4.46 -17.84
C MET A 628 -6.32 4.53 -18.90
N GLY A 629 -6.69 4.72 -20.16
CA GLY A 629 -5.73 4.86 -21.26
C GLY A 629 -4.85 6.11 -21.14
N GLU A 630 -5.39 7.22 -20.66
CA GLU A 630 -4.66 8.48 -20.48
C GLU A 630 -3.71 8.43 -19.27
N VAL A 631 -4.19 7.98 -18.12
CA VAL A 631 -3.38 7.84 -16.90
C VAL A 631 -2.23 6.87 -17.16
N SER A 632 -2.48 5.71 -17.77
CA SER A 632 -1.43 4.75 -18.08
C SER A 632 -0.34 5.34 -18.98
N ARG A 633 -0.71 6.05 -20.05
CA ARG A 633 0.27 6.72 -20.93
C ARG A 633 1.06 7.80 -20.21
N PHE A 634 0.41 8.58 -19.37
CA PHE A 634 1.03 9.65 -18.60
C PHE A 634 2.02 9.09 -17.56
N TRP A 635 1.63 8.00 -16.88
CA TRP A 635 2.46 7.32 -15.87
C TRP A 635 3.77 6.77 -16.45
N PHE A 636 3.68 6.16 -17.61
CA PHE A 636 4.81 5.52 -18.28
C PHE A 636 5.46 6.43 -19.34
N SER A 637 5.56 7.72 -19.04
CA SER A 637 6.19 8.71 -19.89
C SER A 637 7.06 9.69 -19.11
N ASP A 638 7.88 10.47 -19.82
CA ASP A 638 8.65 11.56 -19.22
C ASP A 638 7.78 12.76 -18.84
N ASP A 639 6.56 12.84 -19.37
CA ASP A 639 5.63 13.96 -19.11
C ASP A 639 5.27 14.08 -17.64
N LEU A 640 5.11 12.96 -16.92
CA LEU A 640 4.82 12.94 -15.49
C LEU A 640 5.97 13.59 -14.67
N PHE A 641 7.20 13.52 -15.16
CA PHE A 641 8.39 14.09 -14.51
C PHE A 641 8.73 15.50 -15.01
N ASN A 642 7.79 16.18 -15.68
CA ASN A 642 8.01 17.56 -16.12
C ASN A 642 8.38 18.44 -14.90
N PRO A 643 9.53 19.16 -14.95
CA PRO A 643 9.96 20.04 -13.87
C PRO A 643 8.94 21.12 -13.47
N GLU A 644 8.02 21.48 -14.36
CA GLU A 644 6.96 22.46 -14.10
C GLU A 644 5.93 21.96 -13.08
N TYR A 645 5.80 20.63 -12.89
CA TYR A 645 4.88 20.03 -11.94
C TYR A 645 5.45 19.91 -10.52
N ARG A 646 6.74 20.18 -10.34
CA ARG A 646 7.38 20.09 -9.03
C ARG A 646 6.71 21.01 -8.02
N TYR A 647 6.61 20.53 -6.79
CA TYR A 647 6.05 21.29 -5.71
C TYR A 647 6.83 22.59 -5.47
N GLN A 648 6.12 23.68 -5.33
CA GLN A 648 6.65 25.01 -5.03
C GLN A 648 5.86 25.57 -3.83
N GLU A 649 6.55 25.82 -2.73
CA GLU A 649 5.94 26.32 -1.49
C GLU A 649 5.07 27.59 -1.71
N ASN A 650 5.52 28.51 -2.54
CA ASN A 650 4.80 29.74 -2.85
C ASN A 650 3.56 29.57 -3.73
N LEU A 651 3.41 28.43 -4.39
CA LEU A 651 2.25 28.07 -5.21
C LEU A 651 1.40 26.99 -4.54
N ASP A 652 1.99 26.24 -3.59
CA ASP A 652 1.36 25.12 -2.91
C ASP A 652 0.59 24.18 -3.87
N ASN A 653 1.28 23.76 -4.94
CA ASN A 653 0.67 23.18 -6.11
C ASN A 653 0.56 21.65 -6.06
N VAL A 654 -0.52 21.12 -6.60
CA VAL A 654 -0.79 19.67 -6.74
C VAL A 654 -1.38 19.36 -8.13
N LEU A 655 -0.97 18.22 -8.70
CA LEU A 655 -1.54 17.68 -9.93
C LEU A 655 -2.84 16.92 -9.60
N MET A 656 -3.97 17.35 -10.18
CA MET A 656 -5.26 16.71 -9.92
C MET A 656 -5.62 15.70 -11.01
N ILE A 657 -6.14 14.54 -10.61
CA ILE A 657 -6.82 13.57 -11.48
C ILE A 657 -8.24 13.43 -10.91
N SER A 658 -9.23 13.97 -11.61
CA SER A 658 -10.59 14.09 -11.08
C SER A 658 -11.66 13.94 -12.16
N ASN A 659 -12.93 13.92 -11.74
CA ASN A 659 -14.04 13.91 -12.66
C ASN A 659 -14.08 15.21 -13.49
N ASN A 660 -14.31 15.05 -14.80
CA ASN A 660 -14.55 16.19 -15.67
C ASN A 660 -15.99 16.72 -15.47
N SER A 661 -16.14 18.02 -15.35
CA SER A 661 -17.46 18.65 -15.16
C SER A 661 -18.35 18.61 -16.42
N ALA A 662 -17.80 18.24 -17.57
CA ALA A 662 -18.48 18.29 -18.86
C ALA A 662 -19.06 16.93 -19.32
N ASP A 663 -18.48 15.81 -18.88
CA ASP A 663 -18.80 14.46 -19.31
C ASP A 663 -18.74 13.47 -18.12
N ASP A 664 -19.27 12.24 -18.28
CA ASP A 664 -19.18 11.16 -17.28
C ASP A 664 -17.76 10.55 -17.17
N GLY A 665 -16.71 11.25 -17.64
CA GLY A 665 -15.31 10.86 -17.63
C GLY A 665 -14.46 11.62 -16.61
N GLY A 666 -13.16 11.31 -16.61
CA GLY A 666 -12.17 12.00 -15.80
C GLY A 666 -11.16 12.76 -16.65
N GLU A 667 -10.37 13.59 -16.00
CA GLU A 667 -9.30 14.36 -16.63
C GLU A 667 -8.05 14.42 -15.74
N ILE A 668 -6.89 14.51 -16.39
CA ILE A 668 -5.62 14.87 -15.75
C ILE A 668 -5.47 16.38 -15.90
N ASN A 669 -5.61 17.11 -14.80
CA ASN A 669 -5.45 18.56 -14.83
C ASN A 669 -3.96 18.93 -14.73
N THR A 670 -3.35 19.19 -15.88
CA THR A 670 -1.95 19.64 -15.97
C THR A 670 -1.79 21.13 -15.63
N ASN A 671 -2.87 21.89 -15.53
CA ASN A 671 -2.87 23.19 -14.89
C ASN A 671 -2.92 22.97 -13.39
N LEU A 672 -1.76 23.04 -12.75
CA LEU A 672 -1.61 22.76 -11.33
C LEU A 672 -2.62 23.54 -10.50
N THR A 673 -3.26 22.85 -9.57
CA THR A 673 -4.25 23.42 -8.66
C THR A 673 -3.55 23.78 -7.36
N GLU A 674 -3.94 24.90 -6.75
CA GLU A 674 -3.50 25.24 -5.40
C GLU A 674 -4.10 24.25 -4.40
N TRP A 675 -3.25 23.71 -3.51
CA TRP A 675 -3.61 22.65 -2.57
C TRP A 675 -4.87 22.97 -1.76
N ASP A 676 -4.89 24.14 -1.15
CA ASP A 676 -5.99 24.53 -0.25
C ASP A 676 -7.32 24.75 -0.99
N ALA A 677 -7.29 25.15 -2.26
CA ALA A 677 -8.50 25.32 -3.06
C ALA A 677 -9.22 23.98 -3.32
N THR A 678 -8.49 22.85 -3.32
CA THR A 678 -9.04 21.51 -3.57
C THR A 678 -9.38 20.75 -2.31
N MET A 679 -8.63 20.99 -1.21
CA MET A 679 -8.68 20.21 0.02
C MET A 679 -9.59 20.81 1.10
N ASN A 680 -9.87 22.09 1.03
CA ASN A 680 -10.58 22.86 2.08
C ASN A 680 -12.05 23.17 1.73
N LYS A 681 -12.72 22.32 0.98
CA LYS A 681 -14.16 22.50 0.76
C LYS A 681 -14.90 22.37 2.10
N GLY A 682 -15.09 23.51 2.81
CA GLY A 682 -15.93 23.57 3.99
C GLY A 682 -15.35 24.32 5.20
N ILE A 683 -14.09 24.75 5.18
CA ILE A 683 -13.50 25.53 6.29
C ILE A 683 -13.62 27.02 6.00
N ASP A 684 -14.06 27.76 7.02
CA ASP A 684 -14.10 29.23 6.96
C ASP A 684 -12.67 29.78 7.01
N THR A 685 -12.17 30.22 5.86
CA THR A 685 -10.76 30.54 5.59
C THR A 685 -10.30 31.86 6.20
N GLU A 686 -11.07 32.53 7.07
CA GLU A 686 -10.67 33.85 7.60
C GLU A 686 -9.54 33.80 8.65
N THR A 687 -9.14 32.61 9.16
CA THR A 687 -8.20 32.51 10.28
C THR A 687 -7.13 31.43 10.21
N LEU A 688 -7.15 30.53 9.24
CA LEU A 688 -6.16 29.44 9.10
C LEU A 688 -5.77 29.26 7.62
N ASP A 689 -4.49 29.13 7.34
CA ASP A 689 -3.95 28.83 6.01
C ASP A 689 -4.31 27.41 5.51
N GLY A 690 -5.48 26.88 5.90
CA GLY A 690 -5.99 25.57 5.56
C GLY A 690 -5.85 24.53 6.68
N ILE A 691 -6.55 23.40 6.48
CA ILE A 691 -6.59 22.30 7.46
C ILE A 691 -5.20 21.69 7.73
N CYS A 692 -4.36 21.63 6.70
CA CYS A 692 -3.03 21.06 6.84
C CYS A 692 -2.11 21.89 7.72
N ASP A 693 -2.15 23.23 7.63
CA ASP A 693 -1.34 24.10 8.47
C ASP A 693 -1.82 24.10 9.94
N ALA A 694 -3.06 23.68 10.18
CA ALA A 694 -3.59 23.47 11.52
C ALA A 694 -3.19 22.11 12.12
N LEU A 695 -2.93 21.11 11.27
CA LEU A 695 -2.60 19.73 11.69
C LEU A 695 -1.08 19.48 11.78
N TYR A 696 -0.28 20.26 11.05
CA TYR A 696 1.17 20.17 10.95
C TYR A 696 1.86 21.49 11.27
#